data_8180254babcffab6afaf29933bfa673f
#
_entry.id   8180254babcffab6afaf29933bfa673f
#
_cell.length_a   1.000
_cell.length_b   1.000
_cell.length_c   1.000
_cell.angle_alpha   90.00
_cell.angle_beta   90.00
_cell.angle_gamma   90.00
#
_symmetry.space_group_name_H-M   'P 1'
#
loop_
_entity.id
_entity.type
_entity.pdbx_description
1 polymer ?
#
loop_
_entity_poly.entity_id
_entity_poly.type
_entity_poly.pdbx_seq_one_letter_code
_entity_poly.pdbx_strand_id
1 'polypeptide(L)'
;MEKYLVLFTFIGSVLALVFAFFTAKKVLKADKGTEKMAKISDSIKQGANAYLKRQYKVVFVFFACMFVVLCIMAAFEFLTWFVPFAFVTGGFFSGLSGFIGMKIATNANCRTANACREGLNKGLRVAFSAGSVMGFTVVGLGLLDISVWFFLLKFVFKLDAPDVTGAMLTFGMGASSMALFARVGGGIFTKAADVGADLVGKVEAGIPEDDPRNPAVIADNVGDNVGDVAGMGADLYESYVSSVISASALGVSAFNGDIKAMAVPMLLAAIGIIMSIIGTFFVRTGESIEQKSLLKALRRGTNLSAVGIGIIALPVVLLVLGKENLGLYFAIISGLIAGVLIGFSTEFFTSDTYKPTRKLASTSETGSATIIIGGIGLGMKSTAVPIVIVSISVLCSYFVSGGAGSTAVGLYGIALSAVGMLSTLGITLATDAYGPVADNAGGIAEMAGLPPEVRERTDALDSLGNTTAATGKGFAIGSAALTALALIASYIDKVQTVKSGITFDDFNLMNPVVLIGLFIGACLPFVFAAFTMESVGRAAQSIVVEVRRQFKEIKGLMKGETDPDYASCVDLCTRSSLKEMILPTVIAVATPIVVGLILGYKGVVGMLAGATVTGFLMAIFMSNSGGAWDNAKKYIESGAHGGKGSEQHKAAVVGDTVGDPFKDTSGPSINILIKLLSMVSIVFAAVVVNFSIL
;
A
#
# COMPACT_ATOMS: atom_id res chain seq x y z
N MET A 1 28.90 17.92 -11.80
CA MET A 1 27.61 17.31 -12.24
C MET A 1 26.93 16.60 -11.09
N GLU A 2 27.56 15.69 -10.39
CA GLU A 2 27.00 14.84 -9.32
C GLU A 2 26.27 15.65 -8.21
N LYS A 3 26.91 16.69 -7.65
CA LYS A 3 26.26 17.53 -6.64
C LYS A 3 24.97 18.21 -7.13
N TYR A 4 24.89 18.58 -8.42
CA TYR A 4 23.67 19.17 -8.98
C TYR A 4 22.53 18.15 -9.16
N LEU A 5 22.86 16.87 -9.44
CA LEU A 5 21.87 15.81 -9.53
C LEU A 5 21.19 15.61 -8.16
N VAL A 6 21.99 15.56 -7.08
CA VAL A 6 21.45 15.44 -5.70
C VAL A 6 20.67 16.68 -5.31
N LEU A 7 21.13 17.87 -5.68
CA LEU A 7 20.39 19.11 -5.40
C LEU A 7 19.01 19.10 -6.06
N PHE A 8 18.90 18.57 -7.29
CA PHE A 8 17.63 18.43 -7.98
C PHE A 8 16.66 17.48 -7.26
N THR A 9 17.14 16.38 -6.68
CA THR A 9 16.30 15.46 -5.89
C THR A 9 15.80 16.11 -4.60
N PHE A 10 16.64 16.90 -3.93
CA PHE A 10 16.22 17.73 -2.79
C PHE A 10 15.15 18.73 -3.18
N ILE A 11 15.32 19.44 -4.29
CA ILE A 11 14.32 20.40 -4.78
C ILE A 11 12.99 19.71 -5.05
N GLY A 12 13.02 18.52 -5.69
CA GLY A 12 11.83 17.72 -5.94
C GLY A 12 11.10 17.32 -4.66
N SER A 13 11.83 16.85 -3.65
CA SER A 13 11.25 16.46 -2.36
C SER A 13 10.65 17.64 -1.60
N VAL A 14 11.37 18.76 -1.54
CA VAL A 14 10.88 20.00 -0.90
C VAL A 14 9.63 20.54 -1.62
N LEU A 15 9.61 20.50 -2.96
CA LEU A 15 8.46 20.91 -3.74
C LEU A 15 7.21 20.08 -3.42
N ALA A 16 7.36 18.75 -3.28
CA ALA A 16 6.27 17.87 -2.85
C ALA A 16 5.72 18.27 -1.48
N LEU A 17 6.60 18.48 -0.50
CA LEU A 17 6.20 18.84 0.86
C LEU A 17 5.57 20.23 0.95
N VAL A 18 6.08 21.18 0.20
CA VAL A 18 5.49 22.53 0.08
C VAL A 18 4.11 22.46 -0.55
N PHE A 19 3.95 21.69 -1.63
CA PHE A 19 2.64 21.48 -2.25
C PHE A 19 1.66 20.79 -1.29
N ALA A 20 2.09 19.74 -0.58
CA ALA A 20 1.28 19.07 0.44
C ALA A 20 0.85 20.05 1.55
N PHE A 21 1.75 20.91 2.03
CA PHE A 21 1.46 21.89 3.08
C PHE A 21 0.41 22.91 2.66
N PHE A 22 0.53 23.49 1.45
CA PHE A 22 -0.46 24.45 0.97
C PHE A 22 -1.80 23.80 0.67
N THR A 23 -1.79 22.56 0.16
CA THR A 23 -3.01 21.78 -0.07
C THR A 23 -3.69 21.42 1.26
N ALA A 24 -2.92 21.02 2.29
CA ALA A 24 -3.45 20.78 3.64
C ALA A 24 -4.11 22.04 4.24
N LYS A 25 -3.46 23.22 4.10
CA LYS A 25 -4.07 24.50 4.52
C LYS A 25 -5.38 24.78 3.81
N LYS A 26 -5.48 24.44 2.51
CA LYS A 26 -6.70 24.62 1.73
C LYS A 26 -7.82 23.70 2.25
N VAL A 27 -7.52 22.43 2.50
CA VAL A 27 -8.49 21.47 3.09
C VAL A 27 -8.98 21.96 4.45
N LEU A 28 -8.06 22.36 5.34
CA LEU A 28 -8.40 22.81 6.69
C LEU A 28 -9.20 24.10 6.75
N LYS A 29 -9.15 24.94 5.70
CA LYS A 29 -9.97 26.16 5.58
C LYS A 29 -11.41 25.89 5.13
N ALA A 30 -11.70 24.72 4.55
CA ALA A 30 -13.05 24.36 4.15
C ALA A 30 -13.95 24.25 5.39
N ASP A 31 -15.22 24.59 5.23
CA ASP A 31 -16.20 24.59 6.32
C ASP A 31 -16.48 23.16 6.82
N LYS A 32 -16.59 22.99 8.14
CA LYS A 32 -16.90 21.72 8.82
C LYS A 32 -18.37 21.32 8.72
N GLY A 33 -19.24 22.23 8.34
CA GLY A 33 -20.68 22.00 8.31
C GLY A 33 -21.37 22.22 9.67
N THR A 34 -22.40 21.42 9.96
CA THR A 34 -23.21 21.56 11.16
C THR A 34 -22.45 21.17 12.42
N GLU A 35 -22.94 21.61 13.58
CA GLU A 35 -22.38 21.25 14.88
C GLU A 35 -22.39 19.72 15.10
N LYS A 36 -23.46 19.04 14.66
CA LYS A 36 -23.57 17.57 14.73
C LYS A 36 -22.50 16.89 13.91
N MET A 37 -22.25 17.33 12.67
CA MET A 37 -21.15 16.83 11.82
C MET A 37 -19.78 17.02 12.49
N ALA A 38 -19.55 18.19 13.08
CA ALA A 38 -18.30 18.49 13.78
C ALA A 38 -18.08 17.57 14.99
N LYS A 39 -19.14 17.31 15.79
CA LYS A 39 -19.08 16.39 16.95
C LYS A 39 -18.72 14.96 16.52
N ILE A 40 -19.37 14.43 15.48
CA ILE A 40 -19.07 13.10 14.94
C ILE A 40 -17.61 13.02 14.46
N SER A 41 -17.20 14.00 13.66
CA SER A 41 -15.82 14.09 13.16
C SER A 41 -14.78 14.16 14.29
N ASP A 42 -15.09 14.85 15.39
CA ASP A 42 -14.18 14.95 16.53
C ASP A 42 -14.08 13.61 17.30
N SER A 43 -15.18 12.83 17.39
CA SER A 43 -15.16 11.46 17.92
C SER A 43 -14.26 10.54 17.08
N ILE A 44 -14.39 10.57 15.76
CA ILE A 44 -13.53 9.82 14.84
C ILE A 44 -12.05 10.22 15.04
N LYS A 45 -11.73 11.51 15.12
CA LYS A 45 -10.37 12.00 15.37
C LYS A 45 -9.79 11.53 16.70
N GLN A 46 -10.61 11.54 17.76
CA GLN A 46 -10.18 11.05 19.07
C GLN A 46 -9.84 9.56 19.02
N GLY A 47 -10.69 8.75 18.40
CA GLY A 47 -10.47 7.33 18.21
C GLY A 47 -9.19 7.04 17.41
N ALA A 48 -9.02 7.69 16.25
CA ALA A 48 -7.84 7.54 15.41
C ALA A 48 -6.53 7.94 16.13
N ASN A 49 -6.56 9.04 16.90
CA ASN A 49 -5.41 9.45 17.70
C ASN A 49 -5.09 8.46 18.84
N ALA A 50 -6.11 7.91 19.48
CA ALA A 50 -5.93 6.92 20.57
C ALA A 50 -5.30 5.65 20.01
N TYR A 51 -5.75 5.17 18.85
CA TYR A 51 -5.17 4.02 18.15
C TYR A 51 -3.70 4.27 17.82
N LEU A 52 -3.37 5.34 17.09
CA LEU A 52 -1.98 5.62 16.68
C LEU A 52 -1.05 5.77 17.88
N LYS A 53 -1.50 6.42 18.94
CA LYS A 53 -0.68 6.56 20.17
C LYS A 53 -0.31 5.20 20.77
N ARG A 54 -1.22 4.23 20.75
CA ARG A 54 -0.95 2.87 21.24
C ARG A 54 -0.09 2.08 20.24
N GLN A 55 -0.42 2.15 18.96
CA GLN A 55 0.34 1.46 17.91
C GLN A 55 1.80 1.91 17.91
N TYR A 56 2.06 3.22 17.93
CA TYR A 56 3.43 3.75 17.92
C TYR A 56 4.25 3.37 19.16
N LYS A 57 3.61 3.12 20.32
CA LYS A 57 4.32 2.56 21.48
C LYS A 57 4.82 1.15 21.22
N VAL A 58 4.00 0.29 20.62
CA VAL A 58 4.39 -1.08 20.25
C VAL A 58 5.50 -1.07 19.21
N VAL A 59 5.32 -0.24 18.17
CA VAL A 59 6.32 -0.04 17.11
C VAL A 59 7.64 0.48 17.68
N PHE A 60 7.60 1.44 18.59
CA PHE A 60 8.81 1.96 19.24
C PHE A 60 9.59 0.88 19.98
N VAL A 61 8.91 -0.02 20.72
CA VAL A 61 9.57 -1.15 21.39
C VAL A 61 10.24 -2.07 20.38
N PHE A 62 9.56 -2.42 19.29
CA PHE A 62 10.14 -3.23 18.21
C PHE A 62 11.39 -2.55 17.60
N PHE A 63 11.29 -1.26 17.25
CA PHE A 63 12.40 -0.51 16.68
C PHE A 63 13.59 -0.38 17.65
N ALA A 64 13.33 -0.21 18.94
CA ALA A 64 14.39 -0.18 19.98
C ALA A 64 15.11 -1.53 20.07
N CYS A 65 14.37 -2.65 20.09
CA CYS A 65 14.96 -4.00 20.09
C CYS A 65 15.79 -4.24 18.83
N MET A 66 15.26 -3.95 17.65
CA MET A 66 15.97 -4.13 16.39
C MET A 66 17.19 -3.21 16.29
N PHE A 67 17.09 -1.96 16.76
CA PHE A 67 18.23 -1.05 16.81
C PHE A 67 19.39 -1.64 17.63
N VAL A 68 19.09 -2.23 18.79
CA VAL A 68 20.12 -2.89 19.63
C VAL A 68 20.73 -4.09 18.89
N VAL A 69 19.91 -4.93 18.23
CA VAL A 69 20.41 -6.05 17.43
C VAL A 69 21.34 -5.56 16.32
N LEU A 70 20.95 -4.53 15.58
CA LEU A 70 21.76 -3.95 14.50
C LEU A 70 23.05 -3.30 15.04
N CYS A 71 23.02 -2.66 16.21
CA CYS A 71 24.23 -2.13 16.88
C CYS A 71 25.18 -3.26 17.29
N ILE A 72 24.66 -4.38 17.79
CA ILE A 72 25.49 -5.56 18.11
C ILE A 72 26.15 -6.09 16.81
N MET A 73 25.38 -6.23 15.72
CA MET A 73 25.92 -6.68 14.43
C MET A 73 26.99 -5.70 13.90
N ALA A 74 26.80 -4.39 14.07
CA ALA A 74 27.80 -3.38 13.69
C ALA A 74 29.06 -3.46 14.56
N ALA A 75 28.93 -3.75 15.86
CA ALA A 75 30.06 -3.93 16.76
C ALA A 75 30.91 -5.17 16.43
N PHE A 76 30.29 -6.22 15.84
CA PHE A 76 30.98 -7.40 15.29
C PHE A 76 31.41 -7.24 13.82
N GLU A 77 31.37 -6.03 13.26
CA GLU A 77 31.78 -5.70 11.89
C GLU A 77 30.96 -6.38 10.76
N PHE A 78 29.80 -6.96 11.07
CA PHE A 78 28.89 -7.49 10.04
C PHE A 78 28.17 -6.39 9.26
N LEU A 79 28.02 -5.20 9.87
CA LEU A 79 27.36 -4.02 9.29
C LEU A 79 28.15 -2.76 9.60
N THR A 80 27.94 -1.73 8.80
CA THR A 80 28.48 -0.40 9.10
C THR A 80 27.64 0.28 10.19
N TRP A 81 28.23 1.17 11.00
CA TRP A 81 27.54 1.92 12.05
C TRP A 81 26.43 2.86 11.56
N PHE A 82 26.35 3.11 10.27
CA PHE A 82 25.25 3.89 9.68
C PHE A 82 23.94 3.10 9.61
N VAL A 83 24.01 1.78 9.53
CA VAL A 83 22.87 0.87 9.33
C VAL A 83 21.80 0.97 10.43
N PRO A 84 22.12 0.91 11.75
CA PRO A 84 21.13 1.09 12.81
C PRO A 84 20.34 2.40 12.71
N PHE A 85 21.03 3.48 12.35
CA PHE A 85 20.41 4.81 12.24
C PHE A 85 19.53 4.92 10.98
N ALA A 86 19.99 4.38 9.86
CA ALA A 86 19.21 4.32 8.62
C ALA A 86 17.91 3.54 8.82
N PHE A 87 17.96 2.42 9.54
CA PHE A 87 16.78 1.65 9.92
C PHE A 87 15.75 2.49 10.69
N VAL A 88 16.19 3.26 11.67
CA VAL A 88 15.31 4.09 12.49
C VAL A 88 14.69 5.23 11.67
N THR A 89 15.47 5.91 10.83
CA THR A 89 14.94 7.00 10.00
C THR A 89 13.92 6.52 8.99
N GLY A 90 14.15 5.36 8.33
CA GLY A 90 13.19 4.76 7.42
C GLY A 90 11.84 4.47 8.07
N GLY A 91 11.86 3.88 9.27
CA GLY A 91 10.63 3.68 10.04
C GLY A 91 9.96 4.96 10.50
N PHE A 92 10.76 5.94 10.94
CA PHE A 92 10.24 7.24 11.38
C PHE A 92 9.52 7.98 10.26
N PHE A 93 10.12 8.12 9.09
CA PHE A 93 9.50 8.85 7.98
C PHE A 93 8.31 8.10 7.37
N SER A 94 8.35 6.76 7.35
CA SER A 94 7.19 5.94 6.99
C SER A 94 6.02 6.18 7.94
N GLY A 95 6.26 6.11 9.25
CA GLY A 95 5.23 6.39 10.26
C GLY A 95 4.73 7.83 10.23
N LEU A 96 5.63 8.80 10.01
CA LEU A 96 5.28 10.22 9.89
C LEU A 96 4.37 10.47 8.68
N SER A 97 4.61 9.82 7.55
CA SER A 97 3.78 9.95 6.36
C SER A 97 2.34 9.46 6.62
N GLY A 98 2.19 8.28 7.24
CA GLY A 98 0.89 7.75 7.66
C GLY A 98 0.18 8.66 8.68
N PHE A 99 0.92 9.19 9.66
CA PHE A 99 0.37 10.13 10.65
C PHE A 99 -0.18 11.41 10.02
N ILE A 100 0.59 12.05 9.12
CA ILE A 100 0.14 13.27 8.44
C ILE A 100 -1.08 12.99 7.56
N GLY A 101 -1.06 11.89 6.79
CA GLY A 101 -2.18 11.49 5.95
C GLY A 101 -3.46 11.27 6.74
N MET A 102 -3.41 10.50 7.82
CA MET A 102 -4.55 10.26 8.71
C MET A 102 -5.07 11.55 9.35
N LYS A 103 -4.16 12.44 9.79
CA LYS A 103 -4.55 13.74 10.36
C LYS A 103 -5.33 14.61 9.38
N ILE A 104 -4.93 14.62 8.12
CA ILE A 104 -5.65 15.39 7.09
C ILE A 104 -6.95 14.69 6.69
N ALA A 105 -6.96 13.36 6.52
CA ALA A 105 -8.14 12.60 6.18
C ALA A 105 -9.26 12.78 7.23
N THR A 106 -8.97 12.55 8.52
CA THR A 106 -9.94 12.75 9.61
C THR A 106 -10.47 14.18 9.72
N ASN A 107 -9.70 15.18 9.27
CA ASN A 107 -10.17 16.55 9.18
C ASN A 107 -10.95 16.82 7.89
N ALA A 108 -10.72 16.08 6.82
CA ALA A 108 -11.41 16.23 5.55
C ALA A 108 -12.79 15.58 5.53
N ASN A 109 -13.04 14.52 6.30
CA ASN A 109 -14.27 13.73 6.28
C ASN A 109 -15.54 14.62 6.38
N CYS A 110 -15.71 15.38 7.46
CA CYS A 110 -16.87 16.26 7.62
C CYS A 110 -16.90 17.41 6.60
N ARG A 111 -15.72 17.89 6.18
CA ARG A 111 -15.62 18.96 5.17
C ARG A 111 -16.04 18.48 3.78
N THR A 112 -15.74 17.21 3.46
CA THR A 112 -16.20 16.57 2.23
C THR A 112 -17.70 16.38 2.25
N ALA A 113 -18.27 15.88 3.36
CA ALA A 113 -19.72 15.76 3.52
C ALA A 113 -20.43 17.14 3.37
N ASN A 114 -19.87 18.18 4.00
CA ASN A 114 -20.43 19.51 3.87
C ASN A 114 -20.28 20.08 2.45
N ALA A 115 -19.14 19.84 1.76
CA ALA A 115 -18.94 20.26 0.38
C ALA A 115 -19.89 19.54 -0.59
N CYS A 116 -20.28 18.29 -0.32
CA CYS A 116 -21.29 17.56 -1.09
C CYS A 116 -22.70 18.18 -0.99
N ARG A 117 -23.00 18.97 0.03
CA ARG A 117 -24.25 19.75 0.09
C ARG A 117 -24.34 20.78 -1.03
N GLU A 118 -23.19 21.32 -1.45
CA GLU A 118 -23.12 22.35 -2.50
C GLU A 118 -22.93 21.76 -3.91
N GLY A 119 -22.48 20.51 -4.03
CA GLY A 119 -22.31 19.81 -5.31
C GLY A 119 -21.25 18.71 -5.27
N LEU A 120 -21.38 17.76 -6.20
CA LEU A 120 -20.50 16.60 -6.33
C LEU A 120 -19.04 17.00 -6.59
N ASN A 121 -18.81 17.93 -7.53
CA ASN A 121 -17.46 18.37 -7.86
C ASN A 121 -16.76 19.09 -6.69
N LYS A 122 -17.50 19.78 -5.83
CA LYS A 122 -16.93 20.42 -4.64
C LYS A 122 -16.52 19.35 -3.61
N GLY A 123 -17.36 18.33 -3.38
CA GLY A 123 -17.04 17.18 -2.55
C GLY A 123 -15.79 16.46 -3.03
N LEU A 124 -15.74 16.09 -4.32
CA LEU A 124 -14.58 15.44 -4.92
C LEU A 124 -13.30 16.27 -4.73
N ARG A 125 -13.35 17.59 -4.93
CA ARG A 125 -12.16 18.45 -4.76
C ARG A 125 -11.63 18.47 -3.33
N VAL A 126 -12.49 18.43 -2.31
CA VAL A 126 -12.04 18.39 -0.91
C VAL A 126 -11.42 17.04 -0.60
N ALA A 127 -12.09 15.93 -0.94
CA ALA A 127 -11.60 14.58 -0.72
C ALA A 127 -10.29 14.31 -1.49
N PHE A 128 -10.24 14.64 -2.78
CA PHE A 128 -9.04 14.49 -3.61
C PHE A 128 -7.88 15.39 -3.14
N SER A 129 -8.17 16.59 -2.61
CA SER A 129 -7.13 17.44 -2.00
C SER A 129 -6.56 16.78 -0.74
N ALA A 130 -7.39 16.12 0.09
CA ALA A 130 -6.92 15.37 1.24
C ALA A 130 -6.04 14.18 0.81
N GLY A 131 -6.48 13.40 -0.17
CA GLY A 131 -5.67 12.34 -0.78
C GLY A 131 -4.35 12.85 -1.36
N SER A 132 -4.38 14.03 -2.00
CA SER A 132 -3.16 14.67 -2.54
C SER A 132 -2.15 15.01 -1.44
N VAL A 133 -2.61 15.50 -0.27
CA VAL A 133 -1.70 15.73 0.87
C VAL A 133 -0.99 14.42 1.25
N MET A 134 -1.73 13.32 1.33
CA MET A 134 -1.14 12.01 1.60
C MET A 134 -0.13 11.61 0.54
N GLY A 135 -0.51 11.63 -0.73
CA GLY A 135 0.35 11.23 -1.84
C GLY A 135 1.66 12.00 -1.89
N PHE A 136 1.60 13.34 -1.79
CA PHE A 136 2.80 14.17 -1.86
C PHE A 136 3.62 14.18 -0.57
N THR A 137 3.02 13.87 0.58
CA THR A 137 3.77 13.64 1.82
C THR A 137 4.60 12.37 1.71
N VAL A 138 4.02 11.28 1.21
CA VAL A 138 4.71 9.99 1.02
C VAL A 138 5.91 10.12 0.10
N VAL A 139 5.70 10.61 -1.13
CA VAL A 139 6.81 10.72 -2.10
C VAL A 139 7.82 11.81 -1.71
N GLY A 140 7.36 12.89 -1.06
CA GLY A 140 8.22 13.97 -0.59
C GLY A 140 9.13 13.53 0.54
N LEU A 141 8.60 12.90 1.59
CA LEU A 141 9.39 12.39 2.72
C LEU A 141 10.30 11.24 2.29
N GLY A 142 9.82 10.33 1.42
CA GLY A 142 10.62 9.22 0.90
C GLY A 142 11.84 9.71 0.12
N LEU A 143 11.64 10.62 -0.84
CA LEU A 143 12.74 11.16 -1.62
C LEU A 143 13.67 12.05 -0.77
N LEU A 144 13.12 12.77 0.22
CA LEU A 144 13.92 13.60 1.13
C LEU A 144 14.89 12.74 1.93
N ASP A 145 14.42 11.67 2.56
CA ASP A 145 15.24 10.81 3.40
C ASP A 145 16.33 10.09 2.58
N ILE A 146 15.97 9.55 1.42
CA ILE A 146 16.95 8.97 0.48
C ILE A 146 18.01 10.01 0.10
N SER A 147 17.59 11.25 -0.24
CA SER A 147 18.50 12.31 -0.65
C SER A 147 19.42 12.76 0.49
N VAL A 148 18.90 12.84 1.73
CA VAL A 148 19.69 13.17 2.93
C VAL A 148 20.75 12.10 3.18
N TRP A 149 20.37 10.82 3.22
CA TRP A 149 21.32 9.73 3.41
C TRP A 149 22.37 9.67 2.32
N PHE A 150 21.96 9.78 1.05
CA PHE A 150 22.90 9.84 -0.06
C PHE A 150 23.90 10.98 0.08
N PHE A 151 23.42 12.20 0.41
CA PHE A 151 24.27 13.36 0.59
C PHE A 151 25.25 13.17 1.75
N LEU A 152 24.76 12.74 2.92
CA LEU A 152 25.60 12.53 4.11
C LEU A 152 26.67 11.48 3.86
N LEU A 153 26.30 10.30 3.37
CA LEU A 153 27.23 9.19 3.19
C LEU A 153 28.28 9.52 2.11
N LYS A 154 27.86 10.09 0.97
CA LYS A 154 28.76 10.35 -0.16
C LYS A 154 29.60 11.61 0.00
N PHE A 155 29.02 12.73 0.43
CA PHE A 155 29.70 14.02 0.41
C PHE A 155 30.25 14.47 1.76
N VAL A 156 29.65 14.05 2.87
CA VAL A 156 30.13 14.36 4.24
C VAL A 156 31.10 13.28 4.71
N PHE A 157 30.65 12.02 4.70
CA PHE A 157 31.49 10.88 5.15
C PHE A 157 32.41 10.34 4.06
N LYS A 158 32.22 10.73 2.80
CA LYS A 158 33.07 10.38 1.64
C LYS A 158 33.21 8.87 1.41
N LEU A 159 32.14 8.11 1.66
CA LEU A 159 32.11 6.68 1.42
C LEU A 159 32.08 6.37 -0.08
N ASP A 160 32.53 5.18 -0.44
CA ASP A 160 32.42 4.65 -1.79
C ASP A 160 30.96 4.28 -2.14
N ALA A 161 30.64 4.25 -3.44
CA ALA A 161 29.26 4.04 -3.89
C ALA A 161 28.63 2.72 -3.39
N PRO A 162 29.34 1.57 -3.35
CA PRO A 162 28.83 0.33 -2.77
C PRO A 162 28.48 0.44 -1.28
N ASP A 163 29.29 1.13 -0.49
CA ASP A 163 29.03 1.33 0.95
C ASP A 163 27.82 2.25 1.18
N VAL A 164 27.68 3.28 0.34
CA VAL A 164 26.51 4.17 0.36
C VAL A 164 25.23 3.38 0.12
N THR A 165 25.19 2.58 -0.94
CA THR A 165 23.99 1.80 -1.27
C THR A 165 23.71 0.70 -0.26
N GLY A 166 24.75 0.05 0.26
CA GLY A 166 24.62 -0.95 1.32
C GLY A 166 23.98 -0.42 2.60
N ALA A 167 24.37 0.80 3.02
CA ALA A 167 23.73 1.46 4.16
C ALA A 167 22.29 1.89 3.83
N MET A 168 22.03 2.40 2.61
CA MET A 168 20.71 2.83 2.18
C MET A 168 19.71 1.67 2.07
N LEU A 169 20.12 0.46 1.67
CA LEU A 169 19.23 -0.70 1.63
C LEU A 169 18.61 -1.02 3.00
N THR A 170 19.34 -0.79 4.09
CA THR A 170 18.83 -1.05 5.43
C THR A 170 17.74 -0.06 5.87
N PHE A 171 17.79 1.15 5.36
CA PHE A 171 16.70 2.12 5.51
C PHE A 171 15.37 1.55 5.01
N GLY A 172 15.39 0.82 3.88
CA GLY A 172 14.23 0.10 3.37
C GLY A 172 13.65 -0.90 4.37
N MET A 173 14.47 -1.62 5.15
CA MET A 173 14.00 -2.54 6.19
C MET A 173 13.21 -1.80 7.28
N GLY A 174 13.65 -0.60 7.68
CA GLY A 174 12.92 0.23 8.64
C GLY A 174 11.54 0.65 8.10
N ALA A 175 11.51 1.12 6.85
CA ALA A 175 10.27 1.47 6.17
C ALA A 175 9.31 0.27 6.04
N SER A 176 9.81 -0.90 5.61
CA SER A 176 9.02 -2.14 5.48
C SER A 176 8.48 -2.63 6.83
N SER A 177 9.28 -2.54 7.88
CA SER A 177 8.82 -2.91 9.24
C SER A 177 7.68 -2.02 9.69
N MET A 178 7.81 -0.70 9.54
CA MET A 178 6.74 0.25 9.89
C MET A 178 5.48 0.02 9.06
N ALA A 179 5.65 -0.21 7.76
CA ALA A 179 4.55 -0.50 6.84
C ALA A 179 3.77 -1.76 7.25
N LEU A 180 4.48 -2.84 7.64
CA LEU A 180 3.86 -4.07 8.10
C LEU A 180 3.00 -3.82 9.36
N PHE A 181 3.56 -3.15 10.38
CA PHE A 181 2.81 -2.81 11.59
C PHE A 181 1.59 -1.94 11.28
N ALA A 182 1.73 -0.93 10.44
CA ALA A 182 0.66 -0.03 10.08
C ALA A 182 -0.44 -0.73 9.27
N ARG A 183 -0.06 -1.56 8.29
CA ARG A 183 -1.02 -2.23 7.39
C ARG A 183 -1.71 -3.42 8.03
N VAL A 184 -0.97 -4.31 8.72
CA VAL A 184 -1.57 -5.46 9.41
C VAL A 184 -2.41 -5.00 10.59
N GLY A 185 -1.86 -4.14 11.46
CA GLY A 185 -2.58 -3.65 12.64
C GLY A 185 -3.78 -2.79 12.26
N GLY A 186 -3.63 -1.87 11.30
CA GLY A 186 -4.71 -1.03 10.77
C GLY A 186 -5.79 -1.85 10.09
N GLY A 187 -5.41 -2.80 9.22
CA GLY A 187 -6.36 -3.68 8.52
C GLY A 187 -7.16 -4.59 9.45
N ILE A 188 -6.51 -5.16 10.48
CA ILE A 188 -7.22 -5.96 11.51
C ILE A 188 -8.20 -5.07 12.28
N PHE A 189 -7.80 -3.83 12.63
CA PHE A 189 -8.67 -2.89 13.32
C PHE A 189 -9.90 -2.55 12.47
N THR A 190 -9.69 -2.08 11.23
CA THR A 190 -10.74 -1.67 10.30
C THR A 190 -11.73 -2.80 10.08
N LYS A 191 -11.24 -3.97 9.69
CA LYS A 191 -12.12 -5.08 9.32
C LYS A 191 -12.76 -5.79 10.52
N ALA A 192 -12.17 -5.71 11.69
CA ALA A 192 -12.87 -6.16 12.91
C ALA A 192 -14.03 -5.25 13.29
N ALA A 193 -13.88 -3.92 13.13
CA ALA A 193 -14.93 -2.96 13.37
C ALA A 193 -16.07 -3.08 12.35
N ASP A 194 -15.73 -3.12 11.06
CA ASP A 194 -16.63 -3.24 9.92
C ASP A 194 -17.47 -4.54 9.99
N VAL A 195 -16.81 -5.71 10.07
CA VAL A 195 -17.51 -7.01 10.24
C VAL A 195 -18.36 -7.03 11.50
N GLY A 196 -17.89 -6.45 12.61
CA GLY A 196 -18.67 -6.35 13.85
C GLY A 196 -19.90 -5.45 13.71
N ALA A 197 -19.77 -4.32 13.01
CA ALA A 197 -20.86 -3.40 12.72
C ALA A 197 -21.90 -4.03 11.78
N ASP A 198 -21.43 -4.69 10.73
CA ASP A 198 -22.28 -5.26 9.68
C ASP A 198 -23.06 -6.48 10.15
N LEU A 199 -22.41 -7.46 10.78
CA LEU A 199 -23.08 -8.67 11.23
C LEU A 199 -24.18 -8.37 12.25
N VAL A 200 -23.92 -7.52 13.22
CA VAL A 200 -24.92 -7.24 14.27
C VAL A 200 -25.88 -6.14 13.83
N GLY A 201 -25.40 -5.08 13.19
CA GLY A 201 -26.24 -3.97 12.76
C GLY A 201 -27.14 -4.32 11.57
N LYS A 202 -26.53 -4.68 10.43
CA LYS A 202 -27.28 -4.91 9.18
C LYS A 202 -28.00 -6.26 9.17
N VAL A 203 -27.33 -7.34 9.60
CA VAL A 203 -27.87 -8.69 9.45
C VAL A 203 -28.76 -9.07 10.62
N GLU A 204 -28.38 -8.85 11.87
CA GLU A 204 -29.16 -9.25 13.06
C GLU A 204 -30.21 -8.21 13.44
N ALA A 205 -29.82 -6.94 13.59
CA ALA A 205 -30.71 -5.88 14.06
C ALA A 205 -31.52 -5.21 12.92
N GLY A 206 -31.12 -5.39 11.67
CA GLY A 206 -31.80 -4.82 10.50
C GLY A 206 -31.78 -3.28 10.45
N ILE A 207 -30.79 -2.64 11.08
CA ILE A 207 -30.59 -1.19 11.01
C ILE A 207 -29.74 -0.83 9.78
N PRO A 208 -29.91 0.39 9.21
CA PRO A 208 -29.12 0.84 8.07
C PRO A 208 -27.60 0.85 8.34
N GLU A 209 -26.82 0.88 7.27
CA GLU A 209 -25.39 1.17 7.32
C GLU A 209 -25.16 2.58 7.87
N ASP A 210 -24.11 2.77 8.66
CA ASP A 210 -23.77 4.04 9.32
C ASP A 210 -24.84 4.57 10.31
N ASP A 211 -25.76 3.71 10.75
CA ASP A 211 -26.78 4.13 11.72
C ASP A 211 -26.12 4.53 13.06
N PRO A 212 -26.42 5.74 13.60
CA PRO A 212 -25.79 6.20 14.84
C PRO A 212 -26.14 5.34 16.07
N ARG A 213 -27.12 4.47 16.00
CA ARG A 213 -27.46 3.51 17.06
C ARG A 213 -26.47 2.34 17.13
N ASN A 214 -25.69 2.10 16.06
CA ASN A 214 -24.71 1.03 16.05
C ASN A 214 -23.45 1.43 16.84
N PRO A 215 -23.11 0.73 17.94
CA PRO A 215 -21.94 1.07 18.76
C PRO A 215 -20.60 0.98 18.03
N ALA A 216 -20.51 0.19 16.95
CA ALA A 216 -19.27 -0.01 16.21
C ALA A 216 -19.06 1.00 15.07
N VAL A 217 -20.07 1.82 14.70
CA VAL A 217 -19.99 2.74 13.55
C VAL A 217 -18.83 3.76 13.64
N ILE A 218 -18.54 4.28 14.82
CA ILE A 218 -17.40 5.19 14.99
C ILE A 218 -16.06 4.41 14.92
N ALA A 219 -16.01 3.17 15.41
CA ALA A 219 -14.82 2.33 15.29
C ALA A 219 -14.53 1.98 13.83
N ASP A 220 -15.55 1.72 13.03
CA ASP A 220 -15.47 1.49 11.60
C ASP A 220 -14.90 2.71 10.87
N ASN A 221 -15.51 3.87 11.04
CA ASN A 221 -14.99 5.14 10.49
C ASN A 221 -13.56 5.48 10.96
N VAL A 222 -13.16 5.12 12.18
CA VAL A 222 -11.77 5.24 12.66
C VAL A 222 -10.90 4.28 11.88
N GLY A 223 -11.37 3.06 11.64
CA GLY A 223 -10.70 2.00 10.91
C GLY A 223 -10.23 2.46 9.54
N ASP A 224 -11.11 3.00 8.71
CA ASP A 224 -10.79 3.50 7.37
C ASP A 224 -9.65 4.52 7.39
N ASN A 225 -9.65 5.42 8.37
CA ASN A 225 -8.58 6.41 8.50
C ASN A 225 -7.24 5.80 8.94
N VAL A 226 -7.22 4.78 9.79
CA VAL A 226 -5.98 4.17 10.27
C VAL A 226 -5.50 3.01 9.41
N GLY A 227 -6.40 2.21 8.84
CA GLY A 227 -6.09 1.08 7.96
C GLY A 227 -5.82 1.53 6.53
N ASP A 228 -6.80 2.22 5.94
CA ASP A 228 -6.78 2.52 4.51
C ASP A 228 -6.13 3.87 4.17
N VAL A 229 -5.94 4.79 5.11
CA VAL A 229 -5.11 5.98 4.88
C VAL A 229 -3.72 5.80 5.48
N ALA A 230 -3.59 5.64 6.80
CA ALA A 230 -2.26 5.60 7.42
C ALA A 230 -1.49 4.32 7.06
N GLY A 231 -2.15 3.15 7.06
CA GLY A 231 -1.54 1.87 6.70
C GLY A 231 -1.11 1.81 5.24
N MET A 232 -1.96 2.26 4.32
CA MET A 232 -1.63 2.32 2.89
C MET A 232 -0.52 3.31 2.60
N GLY A 233 -0.50 4.46 3.27
CA GLY A 233 0.57 5.42 3.09
C GLY A 233 1.93 4.91 3.51
N ALA A 234 2.01 4.16 4.61
CA ALA A 234 3.24 3.52 5.04
C ALA A 234 3.70 2.42 4.05
N ASP A 235 2.76 1.61 3.50
CA ASP A 235 3.04 0.58 2.48
C ASP A 235 3.59 1.20 1.19
N LEU A 236 2.95 2.25 0.68
CA LEU A 236 3.38 2.89 -0.57
C LEU A 236 4.65 3.73 -0.38
N TYR A 237 4.87 4.30 0.82
CA TYR A 237 6.15 4.88 1.18
C TYR A 237 7.28 3.85 1.07
N GLU A 238 7.08 2.69 1.67
CA GLU A 238 8.02 1.57 1.62
C GLU A 238 8.28 1.11 0.18
N SER A 239 7.23 0.90 -0.63
CA SER A 239 7.35 0.47 -2.02
C SER A 239 8.17 1.45 -2.85
N TYR A 240 7.92 2.75 -2.68
CA TYR A 240 8.62 3.84 -3.38
C TYR A 240 10.09 3.88 -3.02
N VAL A 241 10.39 3.89 -1.73
CA VAL A 241 11.74 3.97 -1.21
C VAL A 241 12.56 2.73 -1.60
N SER A 242 12.01 1.54 -1.39
CA SER A 242 12.69 0.27 -1.69
C SER A 242 13.01 0.13 -3.18
N SER A 243 12.12 0.59 -4.07
CA SER A 243 12.37 0.58 -5.51
C SER A 243 13.49 1.54 -5.91
N VAL A 244 13.49 2.75 -5.37
CA VAL A 244 14.53 3.74 -5.68
C VAL A 244 15.89 3.27 -5.16
N ILE A 245 15.95 2.75 -3.94
CA ILE A 245 17.23 2.30 -3.33
C ILE A 245 17.76 1.04 -4.01
N SER A 246 16.91 0.04 -4.29
CA SER A 246 17.35 -1.17 -4.97
C SER A 246 17.84 -0.88 -6.40
N ALA A 247 17.14 0.01 -7.13
CA ALA A 247 17.60 0.46 -8.43
C ALA A 247 18.93 1.23 -8.33
N SER A 248 19.10 2.08 -7.32
CA SER A 248 20.37 2.79 -7.09
C SER A 248 21.52 1.81 -6.80
N ALA A 249 21.28 0.78 -6.00
CA ALA A 249 22.28 -0.25 -5.69
C ALA A 249 22.69 -1.06 -6.94
N LEU A 250 21.70 -1.52 -7.70
CA LEU A 250 21.97 -2.24 -8.95
C LEU A 250 22.65 -1.36 -10.02
N GLY A 251 22.34 -0.05 -10.04
CA GLY A 251 23.05 0.91 -10.89
C GLY A 251 24.52 1.02 -10.56
N VAL A 252 24.89 1.02 -9.28
CA VAL A 252 26.28 1.01 -8.82
C VAL A 252 26.99 -0.27 -9.27
N SER A 253 26.35 -1.43 -9.10
CA SER A 253 26.90 -2.72 -9.53
C SER A 253 27.03 -2.82 -11.06
N ALA A 254 26.03 -2.37 -11.81
CA ALA A 254 26.01 -2.43 -13.28
C ALA A 254 27.04 -1.51 -13.96
N PHE A 255 27.37 -0.37 -13.33
CA PHE A 255 28.26 0.66 -13.89
C PHE A 255 29.54 0.87 -13.06
N ASN A 256 30.04 -0.18 -12.40
CA ASN A 256 31.33 -0.19 -11.70
C ASN A 256 31.50 1.00 -10.72
N GLY A 257 30.48 1.34 -9.96
CA GLY A 257 30.53 2.42 -8.97
C GLY A 257 30.20 3.81 -9.50
N ASP A 258 29.67 3.95 -10.75
CA ASP A 258 29.30 5.27 -11.28
C ASP A 258 28.08 5.86 -10.51
N ILE A 259 28.33 7.00 -9.87
CA ILE A 259 27.33 7.77 -9.12
C ILE A 259 26.19 8.25 -10.00
N LYS A 260 26.43 8.44 -11.30
CA LYS A 260 25.37 8.87 -12.22
C LYS A 260 24.31 7.80 -12.36
N ALA A 261 24.69 6.51 -12.49
CA ALA A 261 23.74 5.40 -12.54
C ALA A 261 22.97 5.26 -11.20
N MET A 262 23.64 5.51 -10.06
CA MET A 262 22.99 5.56 -8.75
C MET A 262 21.94 6.69 -8.64
N ALA A 263 22.19 7.85 -9.27
CA ALA A 263 21.33 9.01 -9.16
C ALA A 263 20.08 8.96 -10.06
N VAL A 264 20.10 8.21 -11.16
CA VAL A 264 19.00 8.16 -12.13
C VAL A 264 17.66 7.77 -11.51
N PRO A 265 17.54 6.72 -10.66
CA PRO A 265 16.29 6.39 -10.00
C PRO A 265 15.73 7.54 -9.15
N MET A 266 16.59 8.26 -8.44
CA MET A 266 16.22 9.41 -7.62
C MET A 266 15.76 10.61 -8.48
N LEU A 267 16.38 10.83 -9.63
CA LEU A 267 15.97 11.87 -10.59
C LEU A 267 14.59 11.56 -11.19
N LEU A 268 14.35 10.30 -11.56
CA LEU A 268 13.03 9.86 -12.05
C LEU A 268 11.95 10.06 -10.97
N ALA A 269 12.27 9.78 -9.73
CA ALA A 269 11.41 10.04 -8.59
C ALA A 269 11.06 11.53 -8.45
N ALA A 270 12.06 12.43 -8.57
CA ALA A 270 11.85 13.89 -8.52
C ALA A 270 11.00 14.39 -9.70
N ILE A 271 11.25 13.89 -10.90
CA ILE A 271 10.44 14.21 -12.10
C ILE A 271 9.00 13.73 -11.92
N GLY A 272 8.83 12.52 -11.38
CA GLY A 272 7.53 11.95 -11.06
C GLY A 272 6.71 12.83 -10.11
N ILE A 273 7.34 13.41 -9.11
CA ILE A 273 6.72 14.39 -8.21
C ILE A 273 6.22 15.62 -9.00
N ILE A 274 7.07 16.22 -9.82
CA ILE A 274 6.70 17.43 -10.60
C ILE A 274 5.54 17.12 -11.53
N MET A 275 5.59 16.02 -12.25
CA MET A 275 4.53 15.63 -13.18
C MET A 275 3.24 15.24 -12.47
N SER A 276 3.34 14.62 -11.29
CA SER A 276 2.18 14.33 -10.45
C SER A 276 1.51 15.60 -9.94
N ILE A 277 2.27 16.63 -9.51
CA ILE A 277 1.72 17.94 -9.14
C ILE A 277 0.96 18.56 -10.32
N ILE A 278 1.55 18.57 -11.50
CA ILE A 278 0.89 19.09 -12.71
C ILE A 278 -0.40 18.29 -12.98
N GLY A 279 -0.35 16.96 -12.89
CA GLY A 279 -1.51 16.09 -13.11
C GLY A 279 -2.69 16.39 -12.20
N THR A 280 -2.46 16.77 -10.93
CA THR A 280 -3.55 17.08 -9.97
C THR A 280 -4.44 18.23 -10.44
N PHE A 281 -3.93 19.20 -11.20
CA PHE A 281 -4.71 20.32 -11.71
C PHE A 281 -5.70 19.91 -12.81
N PHE A 282 -5.53 18.75 -13.41
CA PHE A 282 -6.40 18.22 -14.48
C PHE A 282 -7.50 17.29 -13.95
N VAL A 283 -7.48 16.96 -12.67
CA VAL A 283 -8.54 16.18 -12.02
C VAL A 283 -9.74 17.09 -11.74
N ARG A 284 -10.73 17.05 -12.64
CA ARG A 284 -11.98 17.83 -12.56
C ARG A 284 -13.12 17.02 -13.14
N THR A 285 -14.28 17.07 -12.49
CA THR A 285 -15.53 16.46 -12.96
C THR A 285 -16.63 17.51 -13.11
N GLY A 286 -17.73 17.14 -13.78
CA GLY A 286 -19.00 17.88 -13.73
C GLY A 286 -19.83 17.47 -12.51
N GLU A 287 -21.15 17.67 -12.58
CA GLU A 287 -22.09 17.27 -11.52
C GLU A 287 -22.77 15.93 -11.81
N SER A 288 -22.29 15.17 -12.82
CA SER A 288 -22.79 13.84 -13.13
C SER A 288 -22.26 12.81 -12.13
N ILE A 289 -23.17 12.05 -11.54
CA ILE A 289 -22.85 10.93 -10.63
C ILE A 289 -22.45 9.65 -11.37
N GLU A 290 -22.43 9.65 -12.71
CA GLU A 290 -22.06 8.50 -13.51
C GLU A 290 -20.61 8.10 -13.28
N GLN A 291 -20.37 6.88 -12.81
CA GLN A 291 -19.04 6.32 -12.46
C GLN A 291 -18.03 6.46 -13.60
N LYS A 292 -18.45 6.20 -14.84
CA LYS A 292 -17.58 6.30 -16.01
C LYS A 292 -17.05 7.72 -16.23
N SER A 293 -17.85 8.73 -15.95
CA SER A 293 -17.45 10.15 -16.03
C SER A 293 -16.44 10.51 -14.96
N LEU A 294 -16.68 10.03 -13.73
CA LEU A 294 -15.83 10.26 -12.57
C LEU A 294 -14.46 9.57 -12.73
N LEU A 295 -14.43 8.31 -13.14
CA LEU A 295 -13.19 7.57 -13.46
C LEU A 295 -12.37 8.26 -14.54
N LYS A 296 -13.02 8.78 -15.60
CA LYS A 296 -12.35 9.53 -16.65
C LYS A 296 -11.67 10.79 -16.13
N ALA A 297 -12.27 11.47 -15.15
CA ALA A 297 -11.69 12.66 -14.55
C ALA A 297 -10.39 12.37 -13.78
N LEU A 298 -10.37 11.30 -12.98
CA LEU A 298 -9.17 10.86 -12.25
C LEU A 298 -8.07 10.38 -13.21
N ARG A 299 -8.42 9.56 -14.19
CA ARG A 299 -7.48 9.02 -15.19
C ARG A 299 -6.80 10.12 -16.03
N ARG A 300 -7.44 11.26 -16.28
CA ARG A 300 -6.79 12.37 -16.99
C ARG A 300 -5.54 12.83 -16.26
N GLY A 301 -5.59 12.97 -14.95
CA GLY A 301 -4.44 13.39 -14.15
C GLY A 301 -3.32 12.36 -14.16
N THR A 302 -3.65 11.09 -13.90
CA THR A 302 -2.64 10.00 -13.83
C THR A 302 -1.99 9.75 -15.20
N ASN A 303 -2.78 9.70 -16.28
CA ASN A 303 -2.25 9.49 -17.63
C ASN A 303 -1.38 10.66 -18.10
N LEU A 304 -1.78 11.90 -17.80
CA LEU A 304 -0.97 13.07 -18.13
C LEU A 304 0.39 13.02 -17.41
N SER A 305 0.39 12.62 -16.14
CA SER A 305 1.61 12.46 -15.37
C SER A 305 2.51 11.37 -15.97
N ALA A 306 1.96 10.21 -16.32
CA ALA A 306 2.71 9.12 -16.93
C ALA A 306 3.34 9.52 -18.28
N VAL A 307 2.57 10.17 -19.15
CA VAL A 307 3.08 10.67 -20.45
C VAL A 307 4.18 11.70 -20.24
N GLY A 308 3.98 12.66 -19.34
CA GLY A 308 4.98 13.67 -19.04
C GLY A 308 6.29 13.10 -18.50
N ILE A 309 6.20 12.11 -17.60
CA ILE A 309 7.38 11.37 -17.10
C ILE A 309 8.09 10.68 -18.26
N GLY A 310 7.35 9.99 -19.13
CA GLY A 310 7.92 9.31 -20.29
C GLY A 310 8.68 10.27 -21.22
N ILE A 311 8.16 11.46 -21.46
CA ILE A 311 8.82 12.48 -22.28
C ILE A 311 10.11 12.99 -21.61
N ILE A 312 10.07 13.30 -20.30
CA ILE A 312 11.20 13.90 -19.59
C ILE A 312 12.27 12.84 -19.24
N ALA A 313 11.91 11.57 -19.08
CA ALA A 313 12.87 10.50 -18.83
C ALA A 313 13.89 10.33 -19.98
N LEU A 314 13.51 10.61 -21.22
CA LEU A 314 14.41 10.49 -22.37
C LEU A 314 15.63 11.41 -22.26
N PRO A 315 15.51 12.75 -22.15
CA PRO A 315 16.67 13.60 -21.99
C PRO A 315 17.46 13.30 -20.72
N VAL A 316 16.84 12.84 -19.65
CA VAL A 316 17.56 12.45 -18.42
C VAL A 316 18.50 11.28 -18.68
N VAL A 317 18.01 10.20 -19.28
CA VAL A 317 18.86 9.05 -19.63
C VAL A 317 19.98 9.44 -20.59
N LEU A 318 19.67 10.22 -21.63
CA LEU A 318 20.68 10.65 -22.62
C LEU A 318 21.75 11.56 -22.03
N LEU A 319 21.41 12.46 -21.12
CA LEU A 319 22.36 13.41 -20.51
C LEU A 319 23.16 12.81 -19.38
N VAL A 320 22.58 11.86 -18.61
CA VAL A 320 23.22 11.29 -17.43
C VAL A 320 24.00 10.03 -17.75
N LEU A 321 23.40 9.10 -18.52
CA LEU A 321 23.96 7.77 -18.80
C LEU A 321 24.59 7.65 -20.21
N GLY A 322 24.32 8.62 -21.09
CA GLY A 322 24.82 8.59 -22.46
C GLY A 322 23.90 7.89 -23.46
N LYS A 323 24.19 8.08 -24.76
CA LYS A 323 23.36 7.54 -25.86
C LYS A 323 23.45 6.02 -25.99
N GLU A 324 24.57 5.43 -25.58
CA GLU A 324 24.80 3.99 -25.57
C GLU A 324 23.86 3.24 -24.64
N ASN A 325 23.33 3.91 -23.62
CA ASN A 325 22.42 3.35 -22.62
C ASN A 325 20.94 3.68 -22.87
N LEU A 326 20.57 4.02 -24.11
CA LEU A 326 19.18 4.35 -24.49
C LEU A 326 18.20 3.21 -24.17
N GLY A 327 18.66 1.96 -24.12
CA GLY A 327 17.85 0.81 -23.70
C GLY A 327 17.21 0.99 -22.31
N LEU A 328 17.90 1.65 -21.38
CA LEU A 328 17.38 1.90 -20.04
C LEU A 328 16.16 2.87 -20.06
N TYR A 329 16.08 3.79 -21.02
CA TYR A 329 14.88 4.58 -21.23
C TYR A 329 13.68 3.71 -21.58
N PHE A 330 13.84 2.75 -22.50
CA PHE A 330 12.75 1.84 -22.86
C PHE A 330 12.35 0.92 -21.70
N ALA A 331 13.27 0.58 -20.81
CA ALA A 331 12.94 -0.13 -19.57
C ALA A 331 12.03 0.72 -18.65
N ILE A 332 12.32 2.01 -18.49
CA ILE A 332 11.46 2.93 -17.73
C ILE A 332 10.07 3.02 -18.34
N ILE A 333 9.98 3.16 -19.68
CA ILE A 333 8.70 3.20 -20.40
C ILE A 333 7.92 1.90 -20.23
N SER A 334 8.60 0.75 -20.27
CA SER A 334 7.98 -0.56 -20.02
C SER A 334 7.29 -0.61 -18.65
N GLY A 335 7.94 -0.08 -17.61
CA GLY A 335 7.34 0.02 -16.27
C GLY A 335 6.14 0.96 -16.21
N LEU A 336 6.22 2.15 -16.81
CA LEU A 336 5.10 3.08 -16.89
C LEU A 336 3.88 2.44 -17.58
N ILE A 337 4.08 1.77 -18.71
CA ILE A 337 3.01 1.09 -19.45
C ILE A 337 2.46 -0.06 -18.62
N ALA A 338 3.31 -0.86 -17.99
CA ALA A 338 2.88 -1.98 -17.14
C ALA A 338 1.99 -1.49 -16.00
N GLY A 339 2.34 -0.37 -15.33
CA GLY A 339 1.53 0.21 -14.27
C GLY A 339 0.13 0.61 -14.74
N VAL A 340 0.02 1.27 -15.89
CA VAL A 340 -1.27 1.66 -16.48
C VAL A 340 -2.10 0.43 -16.86
N LEU A 341 -1.48 -0.59 -17.46
CA LEU A 341 -2.17 -1.81 -17.89
C LEU A 341 -2.64 -2.66 -16.71
N ILE A 342 -1.85 -2.77 -15.65
CA ILE A 342 -2.24 -3.49 -14.41
C ILE A 342 -3.42 -2.77 -13.75
N GLY A 343 -3.37 -1.43 -13.65
CA GLY A 343 -4.48 -0.65 -13.14
C GLY A 343 -5.76 -0.89 -13.93
N PHE A 344 -5.68 -0.86 -15.25
CA PHE A 344 -6.82 -1.15 -16.13
C PHE A 344 -7.33 -2.60 -15.98
N SER A 345 -6.42 -3.58 -15.87
CA SER A 345 -6.79 -4.99 -15.63
C SER A 345 -7.54 -5.15 -14.31
N THR A 346 -7.06 -4.54 -13.25
CA THR A 346 -7.73 -4.58 -11.94
C THR A 346 -9.12 -3.96 -12.00
N GLU A 347 -9.24 -2.79 -12.60
CA GLU A 347 -10.54 -2.13 -12.79
C GLU A 347 -11.52 -2.99 -13.61
N PHE A 348 -11.04 -3.65 -14.67
CA PHE A 348 -11.88 -4.55 -15.49
C PHE A 348 -12.49 -5.70 -14.67
N PHE A 349 -11.73 -6.24 -13.70
CA PHE A 349 -12.20 -7.36 -12.88
C PHE A 349 -12.99 -6.93 -11.64
N THR A 350 -12.82 -5.69 -11.16
CA THR A 350 -13.41 -5.24 -9.89
C THR A 350 -14.54 -4.23 -10.04
N SER A 351 -14.58 -3.43 -11.12
CA SER A 351 -15.61 -2.40 -11.28
C SER A 351 -16.93 -2.99 -11.79
N ASP A 352 -18.03 -2.48 -11.26
CA ASP A 352 -19.41 -2.78 -11.70
C ASP A 352 -19.73 -2.26 -13.11
N THR A 353 -18.89 -1.41 -13.67
CA THR A 353 -18.98 -0.95 -15.05
C THR A 353 -18.79 -2.10 -16.04
N TYR A 354 -18.06 -3.15 -15.66
CA TYR A 354 -17.69 -4.26 -16.53
C TYR A 354 -18.44 -5.56 -16.23
N LYS A 355 -18.45 -6.45 -17.22
CA LYS A 355 -19.15 -7.74 -17.17
C LYS A 355 -18.74 -8.66 -16.00
N PRO A 356 -17.43 -8.79 -15.61
CA PRO A 356 -17.06 -9.74 -14.57
C PRO A 356 -17.78 -9.51 -13.25
N THR A 357 -17.78 -8.27 -12.74
CA THR A 357 -18.44 -7.90 -11.49
C THR A 357 -19.97 -8.00 -11.58
N ARG A 358 -20.58 -7.56 -12.71
CA ARG A 358 -22.02 -7.73 -12.94
C ARG A 358 -22.45 -9.18 -12.99
N LYS A 359 -21.63 -10.06 -13.59
CA LYS A 359 -21.86 -11.51 -13.59
C LYS A 359 -21.73 -12.08 -12.18
N LEU A 360 -20.79 -11.58 -11.37
CA LEU A 360 -20.68 -11.97 -9.96
C LEU A 360 -21.95 -11.57 -9.20
N ALA A 361 -22.44 -10.32 -9.37
CA ALA A 361 -23.68 -9.89 -8.75
C ALA A 361 -24.88 -10.79 -9.10
N SER A 362 -25.00 -11.26 -10.34
CA SER A 362 -26.09 -12.18 -10.74
C SER A 362 -26.04 -13.54 -10.02
N THR A 363 -24.88 -13.98 -9.52
CA THR A 363 -24.79 -15.23 -8.75
C THR A 363 -25.45 -15.16 -7.38
N SER A 364 -25.74 -13.94 -6.87
CA SER A 364 -26.49 -13.73 -5.62
C SER A 364 -27.95 -14.25 -5.70
N GLU A 365 -28.51 -14.40 -6.91
CA GLU A 365 -29.85 -14.93 -7.12
C GLU A 365 -30.00 -16.36 -6.60
N THR A 366 -28.91 -17.12 -6.57
CA THR A 366 -28.88 -18.49 -6.06
C THR A 366 -28.42 -18.60 -4.61
N GLY A 367 -28.00 -17.50 -3.99
CA GLY A 367 -27.67 -17.39 -2.56
C GLY A 367 -26.21 -17.10 -2.25
N SER A 368 -25.89 -17.06 -0.95
CA SER A 368 -24.57 -16.65 -0.45
C SER A 368 -23.43 -17.59 -0.90
N ALA A 369 -23.65 -18.90 -0.97
CA ALA A 369 -22.62 -19.85 -1.35
C ALA A 369 -22.13 -19.62 -2.78
N THR A 370 -23.03 -19.33 -3.71
CA THR A 370 -22.70 -19.12 -5.12
C THR A 370 -21.97 -17.82 -5.37
N ILE A 371 -22.28 -16.75 -4.66
CA ILE A 371 -21.56 -15.48 -4.78
C ILE A 371 -20.15 -15.59 -4.17
N ILE A 372 -19.96 -16.35 -3.09
CA ILE A 372 -18.64 -16.62 -2.51
C ILE A 372 -17.77 -17.39 -3.52
N ILE A 373 -18.29 -18.52 -4.04
CA ILE A 373 -17.57 -19.32 -5.04
C ILE A 373 -17.28 -18.50 -6.29
N GLY A 374 -18.25 -17.70 -6.74
CA GLY A 374 -18.11 -16.82 -7.89
C GLY A 374 -16.98 -15.81 -7.76
N GLY A 375 -16.86 -15.16 -6.59
CA GLY A 375 -15.79 -14.18 -6.32
C GLY A 375 -14.41 -14.80 -6.17
N ILE A 376 -14.31 -15.98 -5.53
CA ILE A 376 -13.06 -16.76 -5.50
C ILE A 376 -12.62 -17.09 -6.94
N GLY A 377 -13.53 -17.63 -7.76
CA GLY A 377 -13.22 -17.96 -9.15
C GLY A 377 -12.87 -16.75 -10.01
N LEU A 378 -13.52 -15.60 -9.78
CA LEU A 378 -13.20 -14.34 -10.46
C LEU A 378 -11.80 -13.85 -10.08
N GLY A 379 -11.48 -13.81 -8.79
CA GLY A 379 -10.18 -13.40 -8.31
C GLY A 379 -9.04 -14.29 -8.85
N MET A 380 -9.22 -15.61 -8.85
CA MET A 380 -8.25 -16.54 -9.46
C MET A 380 -8.01 -16.22 -10.94
N LYS A 381 -9.06 -15.96 -11.72
CA LYS A 381 -8.94 -15.60 -13.14
C LYS A 381 -8.26 -14.25 -13.33
N SER A 382 -8.47 -13.30 -12.42
CA SER A 382 -7.93 -11.96 -12.53
C SER A 382 -6.39 -11.91 -12.39
N THR A 383 -5.75 -12.95 -11.87
CA THR A 383 -4.29 -13.03 -11.73
C THR A 383 -3.57 -13.17 -13.07
N ALA A 384 -4.22 -13.78 -14.07
CA ALA A 384 -3.58 -14.13 -15.33
C ALA A 384 -3.07 -12.90 -16.11
N VAL A 385 -3.86 -11.83 -16.18
CA VAL A 385 -3.49 -10.65 -16.97
C VAL A 385 -2.31 -9.88 -16.36
N PRO A 386 -2.32 -9.54 -15.05
CA PRO A 386 -1.18 -8.89 -14.42
C PRO A 386 0.12 -9.68 -14.50
N ILE A 387 0.08 -11.03 -14.39
CA ILE A 387 1.26 -11.86 -14.56
C ILE A 387 1.85 -11.72 -15.96
N VAL A 388 1.03 -11.79 -17.00
CA VAL A 388 1.50 -11.63 -18.38
C VAL A 388 2.10 -10.23 -18.57
N ILE A 389 1.46 -9.18 -18.05
CA ILE A 389 1.97 -7.81 -18.14
C ILE A 389 3.32 -7.68 -17.46
N VAL A 390 3.46 -8.16 -16.21
CA VAL A 390 4.73 -8.11 -15.48
C VAL A 390 5.80 -8.93 -16.18
N SER A 391 5.47 -10.12 -16.65
CA SER A 391 6.43 -11.00 -17.38
C SER A 391 6.95 -10.32 -18.64
N ILE A 392 6.08 -9.69 -19.43
CA ILE A 392 6.48 -8.93 -20.62
C ILE A 392 7.34 -7.73 -20.20
N SER A 393 6.97 -7.00 -19.15
CA SER A 393 7.75 -5.87 -18.67
C SER A 393 9.14 -6.29 -18.21
N VAL A 394 9.27 -7.39 -17.48
CA VAL A 394 10.56 -7.96 -17.04
C VAL A 394 11.42 -8.33 -18.24
N LEU A 395 10.89 -9.08 -19.19
CA LEU A 395 11.63 -9.51 -20.39
C LEU A 395 12.06 -8.29 -21.23
N CYS A 396 11.13 -7.39 -21.53
CA CYS A 396 11.45 -6.17 -22.27
C CYS A 396 12.52 -5.36 -21.56
N SER A 397 12.34 -5.07 -20.26
CA SER A 397 13.30 -4.27 -19.51
C SER A 397 14.68 -4.90 -19.45
N TYR A 398 14.76 -6.23 -19.27
CA TYR A 398 16.03 -6.95 -19.22
C TYR A 398 16.78 -6.90 -20.55
N PHE A 399 16.13 -7.29 -21.65
CA PHE A 399 16.80 -7.43 -22.96
C PHE A 399 17.09 -6.08 -23.60
N VAL A 400 16.16 -5.13 -23.52
CA VAL A 400 16.34 -3.79 -24.12
C VAL A 400 17.46 -3.00 -23.42
N SER A 401 17.64 -3.23 -22.11
CA SER A 401 18.74 -2.62 -21.34
C SER A 401 20.13 -3.19 -21.67
N GLY A 402 20.19 -4.31 -22.38
CA GLY A 402 21.46 -4.97 -22.70
C GLY A 402 21.78 -6.17 -21.81
N GLY A 403 20.77 -6.78 -21.16
CA GLY A 403 20.92 -7.94 -20.27
C GLY A 403 21.50 -9.18 -20.95
N ALA A 404 21.38 -9.30 -22.27
CA ALA A 404 22.05 -10.37 -23.04
C ALA A 404 23.58 -10.26 -23.01
N GLY A 405 24.12 -9.05 -22.90
CA GLY A 405 25.58 -8.81 -22.81
C GLY A 405 26.07 -8.70 -21.36
N SER A 406 25.24 -8.19 -20.44
CA SER A 406 25.57 -8.02 -19.01
C SER A 406 24.34 -8.22 -18.15
N THR A 407 24.33 -9.29 -17.36
CA THR A 407 23.24 -9.59 -16.41
C THR A 407 23.01 -8.42 -15.46
N ALA A 408 24.05 -7.77 -14.96
CA ALA A 408 23.94 -6.63 -14.06
C ALA A 408 23.18 -5.45 -14.68
N VAL A 409 23.45 -5.12 -15.95
CA VAL A 409 22.75 -4.06 -16.68
C VAL A 409 21.28 -4.44 -16.94
N GLY A 410 21.01 -5.71 -17.26
CA GLY A 410 19.64 -6.22 -17.40
C GLY A 410 18.82 -6.11 -16.10
N LEU A 411 19.41 -6.49 -14.97
CA LEU A 411 18.78 -6.38 -13.65
C LEU A 411 18.55 -4.92 -13.24
N TYR A 412 19.49 -4.03 -13.55
CA TYR A 412 19.30 -2.60 -13.39
C TYR A 412 18.12 -2.07 -14.23
N GLY A 413 17.99 -2.58 -15.48
CA GLY A 413 16.82 -2.25 -16.33
C GLY A 413 15.49 -2.65 -15.70
N ILE A 414 15.40 -3.87 -15.11
CA ILE A 414 14.20 -4.30 -14.38
C ILE A 414 13.92 -3.37 -13.18
N ALA A 415 14.94 -3.01 -12.43
CA ALA A 415 14.80 -2.09 -11.30
C ALA A 415 14.34 -0.70 -11.73
N LEU A 416 14.88 -0.16 -12.84
CA LEU A 416 14.42 1.09 -13.43
C LEU A 416 12.97 1.02 -13.94
N SER A 417 12.51 -0.13 -14.41
CA SER A 417 11.11 -0.36 -14.76
C SER A 417 10.21 -0.24 -13.53
N ALA A 418 10.60 -0.79 -12.37
CA ALA A 418 9.89 -0.61 -11.11
C ALA A 418 9.81 0.87 -10.69
N VAL A 419 10.92 1.60 -10.77
CA VAL A 419 10.96 3.05 -10.48
C VAL A 419 10.10 3.82 -11.49
N GLY A 420 10.15 3.46 -12.78
CA GLY A 420 9.30 4.04 -13.82
C GLY A 420 7.81 3.89 -13.47
N MET A 421 7.38 2.69 -13.09
CA MET A 421 6.02 2.44 -12.62
C MET A 421 5.68 3.35 -11.44
N LEU A 422 6.49 3.37 -10.38
CA LEU A 422 6.25 4.12 -9.15
C LEU A 422 6.46 5.63 -9.28
N SER A 423 7.00 6.12 -10.39
CA SER A 423 7.20 7.56 -10.58
C SER A 423 5.88 8.35 -10.63
N THR A 424 4.75 7.71 -10.94
CA THR A 424 3.40 8.32 -10.87
C THR A 424 2.78 8.26 -9.48
N LEU A 425 3.48 7.72 -8.47
CA LEU A 425 2.91 7.40 -7.16
C LEU A 425 2.24 8.61 -6.47
N GLY A 426 2.80 9.82 -6.60
CA GLY A 426 2.23 11.00 -5.96
C GLY A 426 0.76 11.24 -6.31
N ILE A 427 0.41 11.14 -7.58
CA ILE A 427 -0.98 11.30 -8.03
C ILE A 427 -1.77 10.00 -7.89
N THR A 428 -1.17 8.84 -8.08
CA THR A 428 -1.84 7.54 -7.93
C THR A 428 -2.31 7.36 -6.48
N LEU A 429 -1.46 7.66 -5.50
CA LEU A 429 -1.85 7.62 -4.09
C LEU A 429 -2.89 8.71 -3.75
N ALA A 430 -2.85 9.86 -4.40
CA ALA A 430 -3.89 10.87 -4.23
C ALA A 430 -5.27 10.37 -4.70
N THR A 431 -5.31 9.57 -5.78
CA THR A 431 -6.53 8.94 -6.29
C THR A 431 -6.97 7.72 -5.49
N ASP A 432 -6.13 7.18 -4.63
CA ASP A 432 -6.44 6.05 -3.75
C ASP A 432 -6.89 6.56 -2.37
N ALA A 433 -6.12 7.42 -1.75
CA ALA A 433 -6.38 7.92 -0.40
C ALA A 433 -7.60 8.85 -0.27
N TYR A 434 -8.25 9.28 -1.36
CA TYR A 434 -9.49 10.03 -1.25
C TYR A 434 -10.69 9.11 -0.94
N GLY A 435 -10.64 7.82 -1.30
CA GLY A 435 -11.71 6.84 -1.10
C GLY A 435 -12.19 6.78 0.36
N PRO A 436 -11.31 6.46 1.32
CA PRO A 436 -11.68 6.44 2.73
C PRO A 436 -12.23 7.78 3.27
N VAL A 437 -11.82 8.90 2.69
CA VAL A 437 -12.38 10.22 3.04
C VAL A 437 -13.80 10.38 2.52
N ALA A 438 -14.10 9.85 1.33
CA ALA A 438 -15.43 9.88 0.74
C ALA A 438 -16.39 8.94 1.49
N ASP A 439 -15.95 7.74 1.84
CA ASP A 439 -16.68 6.76 2.63
C ASP A 439 -17.06 7.34 4.00
N ASN A 440 -16.09 7.79 4.76
CA ASN A 440 -16.33 8.49 6.04
C ASN A 440 -17.22 9.73 5.91
N ALA A 441 -17.17 10.44 4.77
CA ALA A 441 -18.10 11.56 4.54
C ALA A 441 -19.54 11.06 4.37
N GLY A 442 -19.74 9.89 3.76
CA GLY A 442 -21.02 9.20 3.69
C GLY A 442 -21.55 8.83 5.06
N GLY A 443 -20.73 8.20 5.90
CA GLY A 443 -21.06 7.86 7.27
C GLY A 443 -21.43 9.09 8.10
N ILE A 444 -20.69 10.19 7.98
CA ILE A 444 -21.02 11.45 8.67
C ILE A 444 -22.33 12.03 8.14
N ALA A 445 -22.60 11.94 6.83
CA ALA A 445 -23.85 12.45 6.25
C ALA A 445 -25.07 11.69 6.80
N GLU A 446 -24.98 10.35 6.90
CA GLU A 446 -26.01 9.49 7.49
C GLU A 446 -26.21 9.79 8.98
N MET A 447 -25.16 9.69 9.78
CA MET A 447 -25.20 9.94 11.22
C MET A 447 -25.71 11.35 11.57
N ALA A 448 -25.38 12.36 10.73
CA ALA A 448 -25.83 13.73 10.95
C ALA A 448 -27.29 13.97 10.49
N GLY A 449 -27.87 13.05 9.71
CA GLY A 449 -29.20 13.17 9.15
C GLY A 449 -29.26 14.25 8.06
N LEU A 450 -28.28 14.30 7.17
CA LEU A 450 -28.27 15.24 6.03
C LEU A 450 -29.31 14.85 4.97
N PRO A 451 -29.70 15.77 4.08
CA PRO A 451 -30.64 15.47 2.99
C PRO A 451 -30.17 14.29 2.12
N PRO A 452 -31.11 13.46 1.60
CA PRO A 452 -30.76 12.26 0.79
C PRO A 452 -29.85 12.53 -0.41
N GLU A 453 -29.97 13.71 -1.03
CA GLU A 453 -29.14 14.09 -2.17
C GLU A 453 -27.65 14.23 -1.80
N VAL A 454 -27.36 14.52 -0.52
CA VAL A 454 -25.98 14.58 -0.02
C VAL A 454 -25.41 13.16 0.09
N ARG A 455 -26.21 12.23 0.63
CA ARG A 455 -25.84 10.82 0.70
C ARG A 455 -25.61 10.23 -0.70
N GLU A 456 -26.49 10.49 -1.65
CA GLU A 456 -26.33 10.05 -3.04
C GLU A 456 -25.00 10.52 -3.66
N ARG A 457 -24.59 11.76 -3.37
CA ARG A 457 -23.31 12.29 -3.85
C ARG A 457 -22.11 11.67 -3.15
N THR A 458 -22.19 11.45 -1.83
CA THR A 458 -21.11 10.78 -1.10
C THR A 458 -20.97 9.32 -1.50
N ASP A 459 -22.07 8.60 -1.69
CA ASP A 459 -22.08 7.21 -2.16
C ASP A 459 -21.49 7.08 -3.58
N ALA A 460 -21.76 8.06 -4.46
CA ALA A 460 -21.13 8.10 -5.79
C ALA A 460 -19.61 8.31 -5.69
N LEU A 461 -19.14 9.14 -4.77
CA LEU A 461 -17.70 9.35 -4.52
C LEU A 461 -17.07 8.13 -3.86
N ASP A 462 -17.76 7.46 -2.95
CA ASP A 462 -17.29 6.25 -2.29
C ASP A 462 -17.19 5.07 -3.28
N SER A 463 -18.20 4.82 -4.10
CA SER A 463 -18.15 3.80 -5.16
C SER A 463 -16.99 4.04 -6.16
N LEU A 464 -16.72 5.32 -6.49
CA LEU A 464 -15.52 5.69 -7.27
C LEU A 464 -14.25 5.38 -6.48
N GLY A 465 -14.22 5.66 -5.15
CA GLY A 465 -13.13 5.40 -4.23
C GLY A 465 -12.76 3.92 -4.19
N ASN A 466 -13.72 3.03 -4.06
CA ASN A 466 -13.50 1.58 -4.05
C ASN A 466 -12.88 1.06 -5.37
N THR A 467 -13.33 1.60 -6.50
CA THR A 467 -12.75 1.25 -7.81
C THR A 467 -11.29 1.74 -7.92
N THR A 468 -11.01 2.96 -7.47
CA THR A 468 -9.64 3.51 -7.52
C THR A 468 -8.72 2.86 -6.49
N ALA A 469 -9.22 2.53 -5.29
CA ALA A 469 -8.48 1.79 -4.28
C ALA A 469 -8.10 0.38 -4.77
N ALA A 470 -9.01 -0.33 -5.45
CA ALA A 470 -8.67 -1.60 -6.09
C ALA A 470 -7.57 -1.43 -7.14
N THR A 471 -7.68 -0.38 -7.99
CA THR A 471 -6.68 -0.05 -9.01
C THR A 471 -5.32 0.28 -8.39
N GLY A 472 -5.29 1.09 -7.32
CA GLY A 472 -4.09 1.43 -6.56
C GLY A 472 -3.42 0.22 -5.92
N LYS A 473 -4.21 -0.70 -5.34
CA LYS A 473 -3.70 -1.98 -4.81
C LYS A 473 -3.08 -2.84 -5.92
N GLY A 474 -3.72 -2.98 -7.07
CA GLY A 474 -3.17 -3.68 -8.22
C GLY A 474 -1.83 -3.10 -8.69
N PHE A 475 -1.75 -1.76 -8.76
CA PHE A 475 -0.53 -1.02 -9.07
C PHE A 475 0.58 -1.27 -8.03
N ALA A 476 0.25 -1.21 -6.73
CA ALA A 476 1.19 -1.47 -5.64
C ALA A 476 1.73 -2.91 -5.69
N ILE A 477 0.86 -3.90 -5.93
CA ILE A 477 1.25 -5.31 -6.03
C ILE A 477 2.13 -5.56 -7.26
N GLY A 478 1.80 -4.96 -8.41
CA GLY A 478 2.60 -5.07 -9.63
C GLY A 478 4.00 -4.45 -9.48
N SER A 479 4.08 -3.27 -8.85
CA SER A 479 5.36 -2.63 -8.57
C SER A 479 6.21 -3.43 -7.58
N ALA A 480 5.57 -4.08 -6.60
CA ALA A 480 6.27 -4.93 -5.64
C ALA A 480 6.89 -6.16 -6.28
N ALA A 481 6.26 -6.76 -7.29
CA ALA A 481 6.84 -7.88 -8.01
C ALA A 481 8.14 -7.48 -8.73
N LEU A 482 8.15 -6.33 -9.42
CA LEU A 482 9.35 -5.79 -10.06
C LEU A 482 10.43 -5.41 -9.03
N THR A 483 10.04 -4.78 -7.93
CA THR A 483 10.93 -4.40 -6.83
C THR A 483 11.52 -5.62 -6.14
N ALA A 484 10.74 -6.68 -5.91
CA ALA A 484 11.21 -7.91 -5.30
C ALA A 484 12.30 -8.58 -6.13
N LEU A 485 12.17 -8.60 -7.47
CA LEU A 485 13.22 -9.10 -8.34
C LEU A 485 14.51 -8.28 -8.21
N ALA A 486 14.40 -6.95 -8.13
CA ALA A 486 15.54 -6.07 -7.89
C ALA A 486 16.18 -6.31 -6.51
N LEU A 487 15.37 -6.55 -5.47
CA LEU A 487 15.86 -6.86 -4.12
C LEU A 487 16.53 -8.23 -4.03
N ILE A 488 16.02 -9.26 -4.74
CA ILE A 488 16.68 -10.57 -4.82
C ILE A 488 18.04 -10.41 -5.49
N ALA A 489 18.12 -9.63 -6.57
CA ALA A 489 19.40 -9.33 -7.23
C ALA A 489 20.36 -8.59 -6.28
N SER A 490 19.87 -7.60 -5.52
CA SER A 490 20.65 -6.88 -4.50
C SER A 490 21.11 -7.80 -3.35
N TYR A 491 20.29 -8.81 -2.98
CA TYR A 491 20.70 -9.82 -2.01
C TYR A 491 21.88 -10.66 -2.54
N ILE A 492 21.80 -11.12 -3.79
CA ILE A 492 22.88 -11.90 -4.43
C ILE A 492 24.16 -11.06 -4.49
N ASP A 493 24.07 -9.80 -4.92
CA ASP A 493 25.18 -8.86 -4.96
C ASP A 493 25.83 -8.67 -3.57
N LYS A 494 25.00 -8.52 -2.53
CA LYS A 494 25.48 -8.44 -1.13
C LYS A 494 26.19 -9.71 -0.68
N VAL A 495 25.66 -10.89 -1.01
CA VAL A 495 26.29 -12.19 -0.69
C VAL A 495 27.65 -12.32 -1.42
N GLN A 496 27.74 -11.93 -2.68
CA GLN A 496 28.99 -11.92 -3.47
C GLN A 496 30.05 -10.97 -2.87
N THR A 497 29.62 -9.84 -2.29
CA THR A 497 30.51 -8.90 -1.59
C THR A 497 31.10 -9.51 -0.31
N VAL A 498 30.30 -10.31 0.43
CA VAL A 498 30.74 -10.97 1.68
C VAL A 498 31.60 -12.20 1.40
N LYS A 499 31.28 -12.97 0.35
CA LYS A 499 31.97 -14.21 0.01
C LYS A 499 32.33 -14.22 -1.49
N SER A 500 33.61 -14.09 -1.80
CA SER A 500 34.10 -14.15 -3.17
C SER A 500 33.91 -15.54 -3.81
N GLY A 501 33.75 -15.57 -5.15
CA GLY A 501 33.64 -16.80 -5.91
C GLY A 501 32.22 -17.36 -6.07
N ILE A 502 31.20 -16.68 -5.54
CA ILE A 502 29.80 -17.04 -5.76
C ILE A 502 29.37 -16.53 -7.13
N THR A 503 28.76 -17.40 -7.92
CA THR A 503 28.24 -17.12 -9.26
C THR A 503 26.73 -17.32 -9.31
N PHE A 504 26.08 -16.84 -10.37
CA PHE A 504 24.65 -17.10 -10.57
C PHE A 504 24.31 -18.58 -10.72
N ASP A 505 25.25 -19.41 -11.17
CA ASP A 505 25.08 -20.87 -11.32
C ASP A 505 24.88 -21.58 -9.96
N ASP A 506 25.37 -20.98 -8.88
CA ASP A 506 25.17 -21.49 -7.52
C ASP A 506 23.70 -21.53 -7.09
N PHE A 507 22.86 -20.73 -7.72
CA PHE A 507 21.42 -20.59 -7.43
C PHE A 507 20.55 -21.41 -8.38
N ASN A 508 21.09 -22.47 -8.95
CA ASN A 508 20.35 -23.37 -9.86
C ASN A 508 19.23 -24.08 -9.11
N LEU A 509 18.02 -24.13 -9.72
CA LEU A 509 16.84 -24.81 -9.17
C LEU A 509 17.03 -26.31 -8.96
N MET A 510 18.00 -26.94 -9.63
CA MET A 510 18.34 -28.34 -9.41
C MET A 510 19.10 -28.57 -8.08
N ASN A 511 19.57 -27.50 -7.44
CA ASN A 511 20.15 -27.61 -6.10
C ASN A 511 19.04 -27.83 -5.08
N PRO A 512 19.06 -28.95 -4.30
CA PRO A 512 18.02 -29.27 -3.33
C PRO A 512 17.80 -28.18 -2.28
N VAL A 513 18.85 -27.46 -1.88
CA VAL A 513 18.78 -26.39 -0.89
C VAL A 513 17.98 -25.21 -1.43
N VAL A 514 18.19 -24.83 -2.70
CA VAL A 514 17.42 -23.78 -3.38
C VAL A 514 15.95 -24.21 -3.51
N LEU A 515 15.73 -25.49 -3.91
CA LEU A 515 14.39 -26.01 -4.11
C LEU A 515 13.58 -26.09 -2.79
N ILE A 516 14.20 -26.51 -1.68
CA ILE A 516 13.56 -26.51 -0.35
C ILE A 516 13.25 -25.08 0.07
N GLY A 517 14.19 -24.15 -0.11
CA GLY A 517 13.94 -22.74 0.12
C GLY A 517 12.74 -22.23 -0.66
N LEU A 518 12.63 -22.56 -1.95
CA LEU A 518 11.52 -22.18 -2.82
C LEU A 518 10.18 -22.72 -2.31
N PHE A 519 10.11 -23.97 -1.85
CA PHE A 519 8.88 -24.53 -1.26
C PHE A 519 8.47 -23.81 0.02
N ILE A 520 9.43 -23.52 0.90
CA ILE A 520 9.16 -22.76 2.13
C ILE A 520 8.64 -21.35 1.77
N GLY A 521 9.33 -20.68 0.85
CA GLY A 521 8.93 -19.35 0.40
C GLY A 521 7.57 -19.33 -0.28
N ALA A 522 7.25 -20.35 -1.09
CA ALA A 522 5.97 -20.46 -1.76
C ALA A 522 4.80 -20.73 -0.77
N CYS A 523 5.06 -21.43 0.33
CA CYS A 523 4.06 -21.68 1.37
C CYS A 523 3.82 -20.44 2.26
N LEU A 524 4.82 -19.60 2.44
CA LEU A 524 4.79 -18.52 3.43
C LEU A 524 3.65 -17.50 3.23
N PRO A 525 3.32 -17.01 2.00
CA PRO A 525 2.18 -16.12 1.78
C PRO A 525 0.83 -16.74 2.19
N PHE A 526 0.65 -18.05 1.99
CA PHE A 526 -0.56 -18.76 2.42
C PHE A 526 -0.69 -18.79 3.94
N VAL A 527 0.39 -19.15 4.63
CA VAL A 527 0.42 -19.21 6.10
C VAL A 527 0.20 -17.82 6.70
N PHE A 528 0.86 -16.82 6.13
CA PHE A 528 0.71 -15.43 6.56
C PHE A 528 -0.71 -14.91 6.35
N ALA A 529 -1.31 -15.18 5.19
CA ALA A 529 -2.70 -14.81 4.93
C ALA A 529 -3.67 -15.52 5.86
N ALA A 530 -3.48 -16.81 6.12
CA ALA A 530 -4.31 -17.55 7.07
C ALA A 530 -4.29 -16.88 8.45
N PHE A 531 -3.10 -16.57 8.98
CA PHE A 531 -2.99 -15.91 10.30
C PHE A 531 -3.62 -14.52 10.32
N THR A 532 -3.45 -13.71 9.27
CA THR A 532 -4.05 -12.37 9.22
C THR A 532 -5.58 -12.45 9.11
N MET A 533 -6.12 -13.38 8.34
CA MET A 533 -7.58 -13.61 8.25
C MET A 533 -8.18 -14.10 9.56
N GLU A 534 -7.55 -15.09 10.20
CA GLU A 534 -7.98 -15.57 11.51
C GLU A 534 -7.91 -14.48 12.58
N SER A 535 -6.90 -13.60 12.50
CA SER A 535 -6.75 -12.46 13.40
C SER A 535 -7.90 -11.47 13.26
N VAL A 536 -8.33 -11.17 12.02
CA VAL A 536 -9.52 -10.36 11.77
C VAL A 536 -10.75 -11.04 12.37
N GLY A 537 -10.94 -12.35 12.13
CA GLY A 537 -12.08 -13.09 12.67
C GLY A 537 -12.14 -13.08 14.21
N ARG A 538 -11.01 -13.30 14.89
CA ARG A 538 -10.95 -13.23 16.37
C ARG A 538 -11.23 -11.82 16.90
N ALA A 539 -10.68 -10.81 16.25
CA ALA A 539 -10.93 -9.41 16.64
C ALA A 539 -12.40 -9.02 16.41
N ALA A 540 -12.97 -9.38 15.25
CA ALA A 540 -14.37 -9.14 14.92
C ALA A 540 -15.34 -9.80 15.92
N GLN A 541 -15.04 -11.04 16.32
CA GLN A 541 -15.86 -11.73 17.32
C GLN A 541 -15.95 -10.95 18.64
N SER A 542 -14.86 -10.31 19.05
CA SER A 542 -14.86 -9.47 20.27
C SER A 542 -15.78 -8.27 20.11
N ILE A 543 -15.82 -7.65 18.94
CA ILE A 543 -16.68 -6.51 18.64
C ILE A 543 -18.15 -6.93 18.55
N VAL A 544 -18.45 -8.04 17.88
CA VAL A 544 -19.81 -8.61 17.82
C VAL A 544 -20.40 -8.82 19.22
N VAL A 545 -19.60 -9.37 20.14
CA VAL A 545 -20.03 -9.57 21.55
C VAL A 545 -20.33 -8.24 22.23
N GLU A 546 -19.49 -7.23 22.03
CA GLU A 546 -19.66 -5.91 22.64
C GLU A 546 -20.87 -5.17 22.06
N VAL A 547 -21.08 -5.19 20.74
CA VAL A 547 -22.24 -4.57 20.10
C VAL A 547 -23.54 -5.20 20.58
N ARG A 548 -23.60 -6.55 20.62
CA ARG A 548 -24.76 -7.28 21.16
C ARG A 548 -25.01 -6.93 22.63
N ARG A 549 -23.94 -6.82 23.45
CA ARG A 549 -24.06 -6.40 24.84
C ARG A 549 -24.72 -5.02 24.96
N GLN A 550 -24.23 -4.05 24.18
CA GLN A 550 -24.77 -2.68 24.22
C GLN A 550 -26.23 -2.62 23.76
N PHE A 551 -26.59 -3.30 22.69
CA PHE A 551 -28.00 -3.37 22.24
C PHE A 551 -28.94 -3.97 23.30
N LYS A 552 -28.46 -4.92 24.11
CA LYS A 552 -29.25 -5.54 25.17
C LYS A 552 -29.30 -4.71 26.44
N GLU A 553 -28.20 -4.09 26.86
CA GLU A 553 -28.05 -3.48 28.19
C GLU A 553 -28.37 -1.99 28.20
N ILE A 554 -28.09 -1.25 27.12
CA ILE A 554 -28.34 0.18 27.04
C ILE A 554 -29.82 0.41 26.68
N LYS A 555 -30.59 0.80 27.69
CA LYS A 555 -32.03 1.08 27.52
C LYS A 555 -32.22 2.28 26.61
N GLY A 556 -33.14 2.15 25.63
CA GLY A 556 -33.43 3.23 24.68
C GLY A 556 -32.49 3.31 23.46
N LEU A 557 -31.38 2.55 23.43
CA LEU A 557 -30.43 2.57 22.32
C LEU A 557 -31.10 2.26 20.98
N MET A 558 -31.83 1.16 20.86
CA MET A 558 -32.53 0.77 19.62
C MET A 558 -33.64 1.73 19.20
N LYS A 559 -34.13 2.56 20.12
CA LYS A 559 -35.10 3.63 19.81
C LYS A 559 -34.46 4.97 19.48
N GLY A 560 -33.10 5.08 19.58
CA GLY A 560 -32.41 6.33 19.39
C GLY A 560 -32.56 7.36 20.52
N GLU A 561 -32.99 6.91 21.69
CA GLU A 561 -33.20 7.76 22.89
C GLU A 561 -31.91 7.96 23.70
N THR A 562 -30.94 7.04 23.51
CA THR A 562 -29.66 7.03 24.23
C THR A 562 -28.54 6.75 23.23
N ASP A 563 -27.41 7.48 23.33
CA ASP A 563 -26.23 7.26 22.51
C ASP A 563 -25.49 5.96 22.94
N PRO A 564 -24.90 5.21 22.02
CA PRO A 564 -24.05 4.06 22.35
C PRO A 564 -22.70 4.47 22.94
N ASP A 565 -22.02 3.52 23.59
CA ASP A 565 -20.63 3.70 24.03
C ASP A 565 -19.66 3.36 22.89
N TYR A 566 -19.44 4.32 21.99
CA TYR A 566 -18.51 4.21 20.89
C TYR A 566 -17.05 4.02 21.36
N ALA A 567 -16.68 4.62 22.50
CA ALA A 567 -15.31 4.60 23.01
C ALA A 567 -14.88 3.18 23.40
N SER A 568 -15.78 2.41 23.99
CA SER A 568 -15.52 0.99 24.34
C SER A 568 -15.25 0.14 23.09
N CYS A 569 -16.00 0.34 22.01
CA CYS A 569 -15.75 -0.38 20.76
C CYS A 569 -14.38 -0.02 20.14
N VAL A 570 -14.04 1.27 20.07
CA VAL A 570 -12.73 1.73 19.58
C VAL A 570 -11.57 1.18 20.42
N ASP A 571 -11.71 1.18 21.76
CA ASP A 571 -10.68 0.64 22.66
C ASP A 571 -10.50 -0.87 22.47
N LEU A 572 -11.60 -1.60 22.33
CA LEU A 572 -11.59 -3.05 22.13
C LEU A 572 -10.95 -3.42 20.78
N CYS A 573 -11.34 -2.74 19.68
CA CYS A 573 -10.69 -2.90 18.36
C CYS A 573 -9.19 -2.62 18.46
N THR A 574 -8.79 -1.55 19.16
CA THR A 574 -7.38 -1.19 19.31
C THR A 574 -6.59 -2.29 20.02
N ARG A 575 -7.11 -2.80 21.14
CA ARG A 575 -6.40 -3.86 21.92
C ARG A 575 -6.31 -5.15 21.14
N SER A 576 -7.40 -5.55 20.49
CA SER A 576 -7.45 -6.78 19.70
C SER A 576 -6.50 -6.73 18.51
N SER A 577 -6.52 -5.65 17.72
CA SER A 577 -5.65 -5.51 16.55
C SER A 577 -4.16 -5.49 16.92
N LEU A 578 -3.78 -4.77 17.99
CA LEU A 578 -2.39 -4.72 18.46
C LEU A 578 -1.88 -6.06 18.97
N LYS A 579 -2.72 -6.89 19.56
CA LYS A 579 -2.38 -8.25 20.00
C LYS A 579 -2.23 -9.18 18.80
N GLU A 580 -3.17 -9.14 17.90
CA GLU A 580 -3.27 -10.06 16.77
C GLU A 580 -2.19 -9.81 15.69
N MET A 581 -1.64 -8.60 15.56
CA MET A 581 -0.58 -8.31 14.60
C MET A 581 0.80 -8.86 14.98
N ILE A 582 1.01 -9.31 16.23
CA ILE A 582 2.33 -9.75 16.72
C ILE A 582 2.81 -10.97 15.95
N LEU A 583 1.98 -12.01 15.84
CA LEU A 583 2.35 -13.28 15.21
C LEU A 583 2.71 -13.12 13.72
N PRO A 584 1.91 -12.47 12.88
CA PRO A 584 2.28 -12.19 11.49
C PRO A 584 3.60 -11.42 11.36
N THR A 585 3.85 -10.45 12.24
CA THR A 585 5.09 -9.66 12.23
C THR A 585 6.31 -10.52 12.59
N VAL A 586 6.19 -11.36 13.61
CA VAL A 586 7.29 -12.27 14.02
C VAL A 586 7.62 -13.23 12.88
N ILE A 587 6.63 -13.80 12.22
CA ILE A 587 6.83 -14.71 11.08
C ILE A 587 7.58 -14.00 9.95
N ALA A 588 7.16 -12.77 9.59
CA ALA A 588 7.78 -12.02 8.49
C ALA A 588 9.26 -11.71 8.75
N VAL A 589 9.64 -11.41 9.99
CA VAL A 589 11.03 -11.06 10.35
C VAL A 589 11.88 -12.29 10.65
N ALA A 590 11.34 -13.28 11.37
CA ALA A 590 12.11 -14.44 11.79
C ALA A 590 12.38 -15.44 10.67
N THR A 591 11.43 -15.63 9.74
CA THR A 591 11.55 -16.67 8.70
C THR A 591 12.81 -16.53 7.84
N PRO A 592 13.16 -15.34 7.25
CA PRO A 592 14.36 -15.24 6.43
C PRO A 592 15.65 -15.49 7.23
N ILE A 593 15.67 -15.14 8.51
CA ILE A 593 16.82 -15.37 9.37
C ILE A 593 16.96 -16.89 9.66
N VAL A 594 15.87 -17.54 10.05
CA VAL A 594 15.87 -18.99 10.36
C VAL A 594 16.20 -19.81 9.12
N VAL A 595 15.57 -19.53 7.99
CA VAL A 595 15.86 -20.20 6.72
C VAL A 595 17.32 -19.96 6.30
N GLY A 596 17.82 -18.74 6.46
CA GLY A 596 19.20 -18.41 6.18
C GLY A 596 20.20 -19.16 7.06
N LEU A 597 19.98 -19.26 8.35
CA LEU A 597 20.85 -19.98 9.27
C LEU A 597 20.83 -21.49 9.03
N ILE A 598 19.72 -22.07 8.60
CA ILE A 598 19.59 -23.51 8.36
C ILE A 598 20.05 -23.88 6.95
N LEU A 599 19.52 -23.21 5.92
CA LEU A 599 19.72 -23.54 4.50
C LEU A 599 20.78 -22.66 3.80
N GLY A 600 21.41 -21.73 4.51
CA GLY A 600 22.38 -20.80 3.95
C GLY A 600 21.80 -19.84 2.93
N TYR A 601 22.70 -19.09 2.29
CA TYR A 601 22.35 -18.04 1.33
C TYR A 601 21.63 -18.59 0.08
N LYS A 602 21.90 -19.82 -0.33
CA LYS A 602 21.22 -20.50 -1.45
C LYS A 602 19.74 -20.76 -1.15
N GLY A 603 19.45 -21.25 0.05
CA GLY A 603 18.08 -21.47 0.51
C GLY A 603 17.27 -20.16 0.62
N VAL A 604 17.91 -19.08 1.04
CA VAL A 604 17.27 -17.75 1.09
C VAL A 604 16.86 -17.27 -0.30
N VAL A 605 17.70 -17.41 -1.32
CA VAL A 605 17.33 -17.04 -2.70
C VAL A 605 16.13 -17.85 -3.18
N GLY A 606 16.12 -19.17 -2.93
CA GLY A 606 14.95 -20.00 -3.22
C GLY A 606 13.69 -19.51 -2.49
N MET A 607 13.79 -19.22 -1.20
CA MET A 607 12.68 -18.70 -0.39
C MET A 607 12.14 -17.37 -0.93
N LEU A 608 13.00 -16.43 -1.24
CA LEU A 608 12.60 -15.13 -1.81
C LEU A 608 11.90 -15.28 -3.16
N ALA A 609 12.41 -16.15 -4.04
CA ALA A 609 11.78 -16.44 -5.31
C ALA A 609 10.38 -17.07 -5.14
N GLY A 610 10.25 -18.09 -4.27
CA GLY A 610 8.98 -18.73 -3.96
C GLY A 610 7.96 -17.77 -3.37
N ALA A 611 8.37 -16.99 -2.37
CA ALA A 611 7.51 -15.99 -1.73
C ALA A 611 7.06 -14.90 -2.71
N THR A 612 7.93 -14.46 -3.62
CA THR A 612 7.58 -13.45 -4.63
C THR A 612 6.53 -13.97 -5.60
N VAL A 613 6.71 -15.16 -6.16
CA VAL A 613 5.79 -15.72 -7.17
C VAL A 613 4.41 -15.98 -6.55
N THR A 614 4.36 -16.72 -5.46
CA THR A 614 3.07 -17.06 -4.82
C THR A 614 2.43 -15.87 -4.13
N GLY A 615 3.22 -15.00 -3.52
CA GLY A 615 2.72 -13.78 -2.87
C GLY A 615 2.13 -12.79 -3.87
N PHE A 616 2.76 -12.60 -5.04
CA PHE A 616 2.21 -11.78 -6.11
C PHE A 616 0.85 -12.29 -6.60
N LEU A 617 0.76 -13.58 -6.89
CA LEU A 617 -0.49 -14.22 -7.30
C LEU A 617 -1.60 -14.08 -6.25
N MET A 618 -1.25 -14.38 -5.00
CA MET A 618 -2.19 -14.39 -3.90
C MET A 618 -2.67 -12.98 -3.53
N ALA A 619 -1.78 -11.98 -3.55
CA ALA A 619 -2.16 -10.59 -3.30
C ALA A 619 -3.15 -10.07 -4.35
N ILE A 620 -2.92 -10.35 -5.64
CA ILE A 620 -3.87 -9.98 -6.72
C ILE A 620 -5.20 -10.73 -6.55
N PHE A 621 -5.13 -12.05 -6.34
CA PHE A 621 -6.32 -12.88 -6.12
C PHE A 621 -7.18 -12.31 -5.00
N MET A 622 -6.60 -12.06 -3.83
CA MET A 622 -7.34 -11.60 -2.66
C MET A 622 -7.88 -10.18 -2.86
N SER A 623 -7.06 -9.25 -3.34
CA SER A 623 -7.48 -7.86 -3.57
C SER A 623 -8.60 -7.75 -4.60
N ASN A 624 -8.51 -8.49 -5.70
CA ASN A 624 -9.51 -8.44 -6.77
C ASN A 624 -10.79 -9.19 -6.41
N SER A 625 -10.72 -10.30 -5.68
CA SER A 625 -11.92 -10.99 -5.15
C SER A 625 -12.70 -10.06 -4.24
N GLY A 626 -12.02 -9.47 -3.24
CA GLY A 626 -12.65 -8.57 -2.28
C GLY A 626 -13.25 -7.34 -2.93
N GLY A 627 -12.51 -6.68 -3.84
CA GLY A 627 -13.03 -5.52 -4.57
C GLY A 627 -14.20 -5.85 -5.50
N ALA A 628 -14.23 -7.05 -6.07
CA ALA A 628 -15.34 -7.48 -6.91
C ALA A 628 -16.62 -7.79 -6.10
N TRP A 629 -16.49 -8.38 -4.90
CA TRP A 629 -17.64 -8.61 -4.01
C TRP A 629 -18.25 -7.30 -3.53
N ASP A 630 -17.43 -6.35 -3.08
CA ASP A 630 -17.87 -5.04 -2.62
C ASP A 630 -18.63 -4.29 -3.73
N ASN A 631 -18.04 -4.18 -4.93
CA ASN A 631 -18.69 -3.54 -6.05
C ASN A 631 -19.92 -4.32 -6.59
N ALA A 632 -19.97 -5.65 -6.41
CA ALA A 632 -21.18 -6.42 -6.70
C ALA A 632 -22.31 -6.09 -5.73
N LYS A 633 -22.01 -5.92 -4.42
CA LYS A 633 -22.97 -5.46 -3.41
C LYS A 633 -23.52 -4.08 -3.79
N LYS A 634 -22.64 -3.11 -4.06
CA LYS A 634 -23.01 -1.74 -4.45
C LYS A 634 -23.84 -1.69 -5.74
N TYR A 635 -23.53 -2.57 -6.71
CA TYR A 635 -24.32 -2.70 -7.93
C TYR A 635 -25.74 -3.18 -7.64
N ILE A 636 -25.92 -4.11 -6.70
CA ILE A 636 -27.26 -4.56 -6.27
C ILE A 636 -27.96 -3.41 -5.53
N GLU A 637 -27.30 -2.70 -4.63
CA GLU A 637 -27.84 -1.55 -3.89
C GLU A 637 -28.34 -0.44 -4.82
N SER A 638 -27.71 -0.24 -5.98
CA SER A 638 -28.14 0.72 -7.00
C SER A 638 -29.42 0.33 -7.74
N GLY A 639 -30.07 -0.78 -7.36
CA GLY A 639 -31.36 -1.23 -7.90
C GLY A 639 -31.29 -2.47 -8.79
N ALA A 640 -30.11 -3.04 -9.05
CA ALA A 640 -29.99 -4.31 -9.78
C ALA A 640 -30.44 -5.48 -8.90
N HIS A 641 -30.89 -6.58 -9.52
CA HIS A 641 -31.22 -7.86 -8.86
C HIS A 641 -32.11 -7.71 -7.60
N GLY A 642 -33.06 -6.79 -7.60
CA GLY A 642 -34.02 -6.58 -6.51
C GLY A 642 -33.67 -5.44 -5.55
N GLY A 643 -32.49 -4.83 -5.66
CA GLY A 643 -32.09 -3.65 -4.91
C GLY A 643 -31.77 -3.87 -3.42
N LYS A 644 -31.55 -2.78 -2.71
CA LYS A 644 -31.21 -2.78 -1.29
C LYS A 644 -32.31 -3.44 -0.44
N GLY A 645 -31.92 -4.33 0.47
CA GLY A 645 -32.82 -5.07 1.35
C GLY A 645 -33.37 -6.39 0.77
N SER A 646 -33.14 -6.69 -0.52
CA SER A 646 -33.52 -7.97 -1.13
C SER A 646 -32.69 -9.15 -0.59
N GLU A 647 -33.13 -10.39 -0.85
CA GLU A 647 -32.37 -11.59 -0.50
C GLU A 647 -31.04 -11.65 -1.27
N GLN A 648 -31.01 -11.12 -2.51
CA GLN A 648 -29.79 -10.97 -3.30
C GLN A 648 -28.81 -9.98 -2.65
N HIS A 649 -29.32 -8.87 -2.11
CA HIS A 649 -28.49 -7.92 -1.35
C HIS A 649 -27.90 -8.59 -0.11
N LYS A 650 -28.70 -9.33 0.67
CA LYS A 650 -28.20 -10.05 1.86
C LYS A 650 -27.11 -11.07 1.48
N ALA A 651 -27.29 -11.80 0.37
CA ALA A 651 -26.29 -12.72 -0.11
C ALA A 651 -24.99 -11.99 -0.52
N ALA A 652 -25.11 -10.80 -1.15
CA ALA A 652 -23.98 -9.99 -1.53
C ALA A 652 -23.22 -9.39 -0.32
N VAL A 653 -23.93 -8.99 0.71
CA VAL A 653 -23.33 -8.56 2.00
C VAL A 653 -22.49 -9.67 2.60
N VAL A 654 -22.94 -10.93 2.57
CA VAL A 654 -22.12 -12.06 3.05
C VAL A 654 -20.86 -12.23 2.19
N GLY A 655 -20.95 -12.05 0.87
CA GLY A 655 -19.81 -12.10 -0.02
C GLY A 655 -18.79 -11.00 0.26
N ASP A 656 -19.25 -9.78 0.49
CA ASP A 656 -18.44 -8.62 0.85
C ASP A 656 -17.75 -8.81 2.20
N THR A 657 -18.47 -9.26 3.22
CA THR A 657 -17.90 -9.59 4.54
C THR A 657 -16.76 -10.62 4.46
N VAL A 658 -16.85 -11.61 3.55
CA VAL A 658 -15.75 -12.55 3.27
C VAL A 658 -14.61 -11.85 2.53
N GLY A 659 -14.93 -10.93 1.65
CA GLY A 659 -13.98 -10.18 0.83
C GLY A 659 -13.18 -9.12 1.58
N ASP A 660 -13.74 -8.57 2.64
CA ASP A 660 -13.12 -7.49 3.42
C ASP A 660 -11.74 -7.83 3.99
N PRO A 661 -11.55 -8.94 4.71
CA PRO A 661 -10.21 -9.36 5.12
C PRO A 661 -9.26 -9.60 3.94
N PHE A 662 -9.78 -10.03 2.79
CA PHE A 662 -8.99 -10.27 1.59
C PHE A 662 -8.43 -8.97 1.01
N LYS A 663 -9.31 -7.98 0.76
CA LYS A 663 -8.94 -6.75 0.03
C LYS A 663 -8.19 -5.74 0.90
N ASP A 664 -8.45 -5.68 2.21
CA ASP A 664 -8.00 -4.58 3.07
C ASP A 664 -6.98 -5.00 4.14
N THR A 665 -6.85 -6.31 4.44
CA THR A 665 -5.87 -6.81 5.41
C THR A 665 -4.86 -7.73 4.77
N SER A 666 -5.25 -8.93 4.35
CA SER A 666 -4.32 -9.98 3.94
C SER A 666 -3.65 -9.68 2.60
N GLY A 667 -4.42 -9.32 1.57
CA GLY A 667 -3.89 -9.04 0.23
C GLY A 667 -2.79 -7.97 0.24
N PRO A 668 -3.05 -6.74 0.73
CA PRO A 668 -2.03 -5.69 0.82
C PRO A 668 -0.87 -6.05 1.75
N SER A 669 -1.10 -6.80 2.83
CA SER A 669 -0.03 -7.19 3.76
C SER A 669 0.95 -8.19 3.16
N ILE A 670 0.52 -9.05 2.24
CA ILE A 670 1.40 -9.96 1.48
C ILE A 670 2.38 -9.16 0.61
N ASN A 671 1.95 -8.04 0.03
CA ASN A 671 2.81 -7.13 -0.72
C ASN A 671 4.00 -6.62 0.12
N ILE A 672 3.74 -6.25 1.37
CA ILE A 672 4.79 -5.81 2.31
C ILE A 672 5.64 -7.01 2.74
N LEU A 673 5.04 -8.17 3.00
CA LEU A 673 5.75 -9.39 3.36
C LEU A 673 6.86 -9.72 2.38
N ILE A 674 6.57 -9.75 1.07
CA ILE A 674 7.54 -10.09 0.02
C ILE A 674 8.78 -9.18 0.09
N LYS A 675 8.57 -7.88 0.26
CA LYS A 675 9.65 -6.89 0.32
C LYS A 675 10.41 -6.97 1.64
N LEU A 676 9.71 -7.11 2.76
CA LEU A 676 10.33 -7.23 4.09
C LEU A 676 11.21 -8.47 4.19
N LEU A 677 10.78 -9.63 3.66
CA LEU A 677 11.60 -10.83 3.59
C LEU A 677 12.93 -10.55 2.88
N SER A 678 12.88 -9.85 1.75
CA SER A 678 14.07 -9.49 0.97
C SER A 678 14.98 -8.52 1.73
N MET A 679 14.40 -7.49 2.35
CA MET A 679 15.16 -6.49 3.11
C MET A 679 15.82 -7.10 4.35
N VAL A 680 15.11 -7.93 5.11
CA VAL A 680 15.70 -8.64 6.25
C VAL A 680 16.82 -9.57 5.78
N SER A 681 16.63 -10.29 4.68
CA SER A 681 17.67 -11.16 4.10
C SER A 681 18.94 -10.39 3.73
N ILE A 682 18.81 -9.20 3.10
CA ILE A 682 19.95 -8.35 2.74
C ILE A 682 20.73 -7.90 3.99
N VAL A 683 20.01 -7.47 5.04
CA VAL A 683 20.63 -7.00 6.28
C VAL A 683 21.37 -8.12 7.01
N PHE A 684 20.79 -9.31 7.05
CA PHE A 684 21.36 -10.46 7.73
C PHE A 684 22.28 -11.32 6.82
N ALA A 685 22.55 -10.91 5.58
CA ALA A 685 23.34 -11.69 4.62
C ALA A 685 24.72 -12.09 5.16
N ALA A 686 25.44 -11.16 5.81
CA ALA A 686 26.75 -11.45 6.39
C ALA A 686 26.68 -12.51 7.52
N VAL A 687 25.64 -12.45 8.36
CA VAL A 687 25.40 -13.45 9.41
C VAL A 687 25.10 -14.82 8.80
N VAL A 688 24.22 -14.85 7.80
CA VAL A 688 23.86 -16.09 7.09
C VAL A 688 25.08 -16.73 6.43
N VAL A 689 25.89 -15.96 5.72
CA VAL A 689 27.09 -16.47 5.02
C VAL A 689 28.11 -17.05 5.98
N ASN A 690 28.26 -16.49 7.18
CA ASN A 690 29.29 -16.90 8.14
C ASN A 690 28.82 -18.00 9.11
N PHE A 691 27.53 -18.11 9.38
CA PHE A 691 27.01 -18.99 10.45
C PHE A 691 25.96 -20.01 9.99
N SER A 692 25.68 -20.13 8.68
CA SER A 692 24.74 -21.15 8.20
C SER A 692 25.24 -22.57 8.44
N ILE A 693 24.30 -23.47 8.66
CA ILE A 693 24.57 -24.89 8.87
C ILE A 693 24.91 -25.60 7.55
N LEU A 694 24.20 -25.22 6.44
CA LEU A 694 24.38 -25.78 5.07
C LEU A 694 25.09 -24.82 4.12
#